data_cd097655998f7cdffe7684e087a74094
#
_entry.id   cd097655998f7cdffe7684e087a74094
#
_cell.length_a   1.000
_cell.length_b   1.000
_cell.length_c   1.000
_cell.angle_alpha   90.00
_cell.angle_beta   90.00
_cell.angle_gamma   90.00
#
_symmetry.space_group_name_H-M   'P 1'
#
loop_
_entity.id
_entity.type
_entity.pdbx_description
1 polymer ?
#
loop_
_entity_poly.entity_id
_entity_poly.type
_entity_poly.pdbx_seq_one_letter_code
_entity_poly.pdbx_strand_id
1 'polypeptide(L)'
;MKAFTKLKNAPNMKLQKPNAENAYIIIGSQAWDFAKAPPAERTQGEIALDDVLPQGEKSPPIVLTGEVLKNVHQYRIAPEQAHTITLQRANHGEAVSGEIIAKLCLNLANNTQAKAIHYIDEAEQHLEDLSGYIERIRQGEAMAENVAEVTASDDVNADIDKHKPYVEKRTENGVEGLYRITPKYDKDTGELLSERTEWLSDEIAVVGIGQSEAEHYLVLEWTPEGKSQPVKEALSLGDLGEREGWRQLKAKGLRLTTRTYLRNELADYLQSSGKRTLWHITNATGWHNGAYILPNGEVLGEPETPVLFNRQSATASGYDTKGTIESWRQEIADNVRGNPSMMLGVACALSAPIMNIIEAESFGVHLFGGSTAGKTTTANIASSLYGHPDKIRLSWNATGLGLINEASARNDNFMPLDEIGQGSNRKYIEQTAYALFNGMGKIQGAKDGGNRELQRWRIMAFSTGEIDLEGYLSMGGIKTNAGQLVRLLNVPITRAKVYHSFPDGKAHADHLNYASKQHYGAVGRAWIEWLTVEDNQKVLIIVHSQMKTKWLDRLPSDASPQVQRVASRFAILETALQLASFLTGWDISANGEALLHCFNEWINIFGLHSQEEKQIIEQVNGWLLANAEGRFIEYPNNPEQRAISNIAGYKIIPQRDNEIESFYLYPLAFEEAIKGHPKEQACKILSDKGMLSKGENGYRYLVRIPSRIDPKRTRCYLVFPLVESDEA
;
A
#
# COMPACT_ATOMS: atom_id res chain seq x y z
N MET A 1 -39.09 12.88 25.63
CA MET A 1 -39.06 13.58 24.38
C MET A 1 -38.32 14.90 24.55
N LYS A 2 -36.99 14.89 24.42
CA LYS A 2 -36.17 16.10 24.33
C LYS A 2 -35.49 16.20 22.94
N ALA A 3 -36.06 15.57 21.93
CA ALA A 3 -35.45 15.38 20.63
C ALA A 3 -35.49 16.64 19.74
N PHE A 4 -36.29 17.61 20.08
CA PHE A 4 -36.39 18.81 19.27
C PHE A 4 -35.95 20.02 20.09
N THR A 5 -34.67 20.26 20.17
CA THR A 5 -34.15 21.52 20.66
C THR A 5 -34.49 22.61 19.65
N LYS A 6 -35.05 23.70 20.13
CA LYS A 6 -35.32 24.86 19.26
C LYS A 6 -34.03 25.32 18.64
N LEU A 7 -33.95 25.33 17.32
CA LEU A 7 -32.89 26.02 16.58
C LEU A 7 -32.94 27.51 16.96
N LYS A 8 -31.92 27.97 17.68
CA LYS A 8 -31.93 29.34 18.22
C LYS A 8 -31.82 30.42 17.12
N ASN A 9 -31.40 30.06 15.92
CA ASN A 9 -31.03 30.99 14.86
C ASN A 9 -31.62 30.72 13.48
N ALA A 10 -32.60 29.80 13.34
CA ALA A 10 -33.24 29.57 12.06
C ALA A 10 -34.22 30.74 11.76
N PRO A 11 -34.00 31.55 10.74
CA PRO A 11 -34.90 32.63 10.43
C PRO A 11 -36.23 32.07 9.94
N ASN A 12 -37.26 32.29 10.72
CA ASN A 12 -38.68 32.10 10.34
C ASN A 12 -39.26 30.65 10.30
N MET A 13 -38.54 29.62 10.72
CA MET A 13 -39.11 28.27 10.81
C MET A 13 -39.61 27.97 12.21
N LYS A 14 -40.91 27.76 12.37
CA LYS A 14 -41.50 27.14 13.56
C LYS A 14 -41.52 25.65 13.34
N LEU A 15 -40.71 24.89 14.09
CA LEU A 15 -40.84 23.44 14.17
C LEU A 15 -42.25 23.10 14.61
N GLN A 16 -43.03 22.48 13.74
CA GLN A 16 -44.39 22.00 14.07
C GLN A 16 -44.26 20.68 14.82
N LYS A 17 -45.26 20.38 15.67
CA LYS A 17 -45.30 19.08 16.34
C LYS A 17 -45.67 17.99 15.33
N PRO A 18 -45.07 16.78 15.43
CA PRO A 18 -45.44 15.69 14.56
C PRO A 18 -46.91 15.31 14.68
N ASN A 19 -47.59 15.21 13.56
CA ASN A 19 -48.95 14.65 13.44
C ASN A 19 -49.08 13.99 12.06
N ALA A 20 -50.25 13.49 11.69
CA ALA A 20 -50.44 12.84 10.39
C ALA A 20 -50.16 13.75 9.20
N GLU A 21 -50.22 15.07 9.36
CA GLU A 21 -49.94 16.05 8.34
C GLU A 21 -48.46 16.49 8.32
N ASN A 22 -47.72 16.28 9.41
CA ASN A 22 -46.34 16.71 9.59
C ASN A 22 -45.49 15.53 10.06
N ALA A 23 -44.54 15.12 9.25
CA ALA A 23 -43.57 14.06 9.55
C ALA A 23 -42.20 14.63 9.92
N TYR A 24 -41.56 14.04 10.92
CA TYR A 24 -40.20 14.31 11.33
C TYR A 24 -39.36 13.06 11.15
N ILE A 25 -38.23 13.21 10.44
CA ILE A 25 -37.33 12.12 10.13
C ILE A 25 -35.95 12.49 10.66
N ILE A 26 -35.42 11.69 11.60
CA ILE A 26 -34.10 11.87 12.19
C ILE A 26 -33.15 10.92 11.47
N ILE A 27 -32.06 11.44 10.95
CA ILE A 27 -31.08 10.70 10.15
C ILE A 27 -29.68 10.81 10.75
N GLY A 28 -28.86 9.74 10.62
CA GLY A 28 -27.49 9.70 11.07
C GLY A 28 -27.14 8.44 11.89
N SER A 29 -25.85 8.16 12.02
CA SER A 29 -25.35 6.96 12.72
C SER A 29 -25.74 6.87 14.18
N GLN A 30 -25.96 8.00 14.85
CA GLN A 30 -26.35 8.10 16.27
C GLN A 30 -27.81 8.50 16.48
N ALA A 31 -28.64 8.37 15.45
CA ALA A 31 -30.05 8.79 15.52
C ALA A 31 -30.85 8.02 16.61
N TRP A 32 -30.42 6.82 16.99
CA TRP A 32 -31.01 6.05 18.06
C TRP A 32 -30.95 6.72 19.43
N ASP A 33 -29.85 7.41 19.74
CA ASP A 33 -29.68 8.11 21.01
C ASP A 33 -30.72 9.24 21.15
N PHE A 34 -31.12 9.81 20.05
CA PHE A 34 -32.14 10.84 19.96
C PHE A 34 -33.57 10.35 20.25
N ALA A 35 -33.90 9.16 19.75
CA ALA A 35 -35.26 8.64 19.78
C ALA A 35 -35.55 7.77 21.00
N LYS A 36 -34.60 7.59 21.93
CA LYS A 36 -34.55 6.53 22.93
C LYS A 36 -34.65 5.15 22.26
N ALA A 37 -33.74 4.27 22.53
CA ALA A 37 -33.58 2.98 21.90
C ALA A 37 -34.91 2.35 21.47
N PRO A 38 -35.01 1.96 20.19
CA PRO A 38 -36.25 1.31 19.74
C PRO A 38 -36.47 0.02 20.52
N PRO A 39 -37.71 -0.49 20.59
CA PRO A 39 -37.98 -1.78 21.18
C PRO A 39 -36.98 -2.83 20.68
N ALA A 40 -36.55 -3.73 21.55
CA ALA A 40 -35.54 -4.73 21.28
C ALA A 40 -35.84 -5.63 20.06
N GLU A 41 -37.05 -5.64 19.58
CA GLU A 41 -37.56 -6.36 18.42
C GLU A 41 -37.32 -5.62 17.08
N ARG A 42 -36.87 -4.36 17.13
CA ARG A 42 -36.56 -3.54 15.93
C ARG A 42 -35.06 -3.56 15.64
N THR A 43 -34.67 -4.43 14.76
CA THR A 43 -33.30 -4.41 14.25
C THR A 43 -33.12 -3.22 13.30
N GLN A 44 -31.85 -2.84 13.06
CA GLN A 44 -31.44 -1.73 12.17
C GLN A 44 -31.94 -1.93 10.75
N GLY A 45 -32.78 -2.45 10.30
CA GLY A 45 -33.32 -2.63 8.96
C GLY A 45 -34.82 -2.83 9.00
N GLU A 46 -35.34 -3.08 10.18
CA GLU A 46 -36.75 -3.44 10.39
C GLU A 46 -37.54 -2.36 11.11
N ILE A 47 -37.16 -1.10 10.97
CA ILE A 47 -38.14 -0.05 11.27
C ILE A 47 -39.13 -0.13 10.14
N ALA A 48 -40.05 -1.06 10.31
CA ALA A 48 -41.21 -1.15 9.46
C ALA A 48 -41.92 0.19 9.59
N LEU A 49 -41.95 0.92 8.53
CA LEU A 49 -42.54 2.24 8.49
C LEU A 49 -44.03 2.21 8.84
N ASP A 50 -44.64 1.08 8.62
CA ASP A 50 -46.03 0.83 9.04
C ASP A 50 -46.20 0.80 10.57
N ASP A 51 -45.17 0.42 11.34
CA ASP A 51 -45.17 0.42 12.80
C ASP A 51 -44.95 1.79 13.43
N VAL A 52 -44.39 2.72 12.69
CA VAL A 52 -44.01 4.06 13.19
C VAL A 52 -45.10 5.08 12.95
N LEU A 53 -46.13 4.74 12.17
CA LEU A 53 -47.27 5.59 11.86
C LEU A 53 -48.44 5.24 12.78
N PRO A 54 -48.62 5.90 13.95
CA PRO A 54 -49.81 5.67 14.74
C PRO A 54 -51.02 6.18 13.99
N GLN A 55 -52.05 5.40 14.04
CA GLN A 55 -53.40 5.85 13.74
C GLN A 55 -53.83 6.84 14.84
N GLY A 56 -53.49 8.14 14.70
CA GLY A 56 -53.89 9.13 15.67
C GLY A 56 -53.04 10.40 15.67
N GLU A 57 -53.44 11.40 16.43
CA GLU A 57 -52.98 12.79 16.39
C GLU A 57 -51.50 13.09 16.69
N LYS A 58 -50.63 12.12 16.99
CA LYS A 58 -49.20 12.31 17.27
C LYS A 58 -48.37 11.16 16.75
N SER A 59 -47.75 11.36 15.61
CA SER A 59 -46.74 10.42 15.10
C SER A 59 -45.38 10.61 15.80
N PRO A 60 -44.72 9.55 16.27
CA PRO A 60 -43.35 9.65 16.74
C PRO A 60 -42.41 9.96 15.54
N PRO A 61 -41.22 10.56 15.78
CA PRO A 61 -40.27 10.78 14.72
C PRO A 61 -39.77 9.44 14.15
N ILE A 62 -39.64 9.40 12.85
CA ILE A 62 -39.00 8.27 12.15
C ILE A 62 -37.51 8.40 12.31
N VAL A 63 -36.83 7.30 12.64
CA VAL A 63 -35.37 7.29 12.85
C VAL A 63 -34.72 6.39 11.83
N LEU A 64 -33.85 6.94 11.01
CA LEU A 64 -33.10 6.23 9.95
C LEU A 64 -31.62 6.17 10.27
N THR A 65 -31.09 4.99 10.42
CA THR A 65 -29.66 4.75 10.72
C THR A 65 -29.08 3.62 9.88
N GLY A 66 -27.75 3.56 9.78
CA GLY A 66 -27.01 2.44 9.21
C GLY A 66 -27.58 1.93 7.88
N GLU A 67 -27.92 0.67 7.80
CA GLU A 67 -28.39 0.00 6.58
C GLU A 67 -29.72 0.56 6.04
N VAL A 68 -30.62 1.01 6.94
CA VAL A 68 -31.89 1.62 6.51
C VAL A 68 -31.64 2.93 5.77
N LEU A 69 -30.68 3.73 6.25
CA LEU A 69 -30.33 5.00 5.63
C LEU A 69 -29.64 4.80 4.27
N LYS A 70 -28.78 3.78 4.16
CA LYS A 70 -28.14 3.40 2.89
C LYS A 70 -29.12 2.88 1.84
N ASN A 71 -30.14 2.11 2.30
CA ASN A 71 -31.11 1.43 1.43
C ASN A 71 -32.50 2.09 1.49
N VAL A 72 -32.56 3.38 1.72
CA VAL A 72 -33.79 4.14 1.93
C VAL A 72 -34.83 3.98 0.79
N HIS A 73 -34.37 3.66 -0.42
CA HIS A 73 -35.24 3.38 -1.57
C HIS A 73 -36.15 2.15 -1.40
N GLN A 74 -35.81 1.25 -0.47
CA GLN A 74 -36.59 0.02 -0.18
C GLN A 74 -37.67 0.25 0.88
N TYR A 75 -37.70 1.40 1.51
CA TYR A 75 -38.58 1.68 2.63
C TYR A 75 -39.51 2.87 2.33
N ARG A 76 -40.67 2.91 2.97
CA ARG A 76 -41.54 4.07 2.97
C ARG A 76 -41.21 4.91 4.21
N ILE A 77 -40.54 6.03 4.04
CA ILE A 77 -39.95 6.82 5.13
C ILE A 77 -40.83 7.96 5.66
N ALA A 78 -42.00 8.15 5.11
CA ALA A 78 -42.96 9.14 5.61
C ALA A 78 -44.42 8.74 5.30
N PRO A 79 -45.38 9.28 6.03
CA PRO A 79 -46.82 9.06 5.74
C PRO A 79 -47.15 9.56 4.32
N GLU A 80 -47.94 8.78 3.59
CA GLU A 80 -48.45 9.19 2.28
C GLU A 80 -49.20 10.52 2.32
N GLN A 81 -49.86 10.81 3.44
CA GLN A 81 -50.70 11.99 3.68
C GLN A 81 -49.91 13.19 4.25
N ALA A 82 -48.61 13.05 4.46
CA ALA A 82 -47.82 14.16 5.01
C ALA A 82 -47.78 15.35 4.05
N HIS A 83 -48.10 16.54 4.58
CA HIS A 83 -48.02 17.81 3.85
C HIS A 83 -46.71 18.53 4.08
N THR A 84 -46.10 18.33 5.23
CA THR A 84 -44.79 18.89 5.61
C THR A 84 -43.88 17.81 6.14
N ILE A 85 -42.66 17.72 5.66
CA ILE A 85 -41.67 16.76 6.12
C ILE A 85 -40.40 17.53 6.53
N THR A 86 -39.91 17.24 7.72
CA THR A 86 -38.67 17.80 8.23
C THR A 86 -37.67 16.67 8.43
N LEU A 87 -36.56 16.69 7.63
CA LEU A 87 -35.42 15.84 7.81
C LEU A 87 -34.44 16.53 8.77
N GLN A 88 -34.04 15.86 9.83
CA GLN A 88 -33.13 16.43 10.82
C GLN A 88 -31.94 15.50 11.03
N ARG A 89 -30.72 16.02 10.89
CA ARG A 89 -29.51 15.30 11.26
C ARG A 89 -29.38 15.20 12.78
N ALA A 90 -28.98 14.04 13.28
CA ALA A 90 -28.66 13.85 14.68
C ALA A 90 -27.45 14.71 15.10
N ASN A 91 -27.54 15.34 16.29
CA ASN A 91 -26.56 16.33 16.76
C ASN A 91 -25.11 15.84 16.93
N HIS A 92 -24.91 14.52 17.01
CA HIS A 92 -23.59 13.91 17.22
C HIS A 92 -23.41 12.78 16.22
N GLY A 93 -22.89 13.07 15.04
CA GLY A 93 -22.65 12.06 14.02
C GLY A 93 -21.94 12.64 12.80
N GLU A 94 -21.49 11.75 11.93
CA GLU A 94 -20.91 12.16 10.65
C GLU A 94 -21.92 12.94 9.81
N ALA A 95 -21.42 13.82 8.96
CA ALA A 95 -22.27 14.55 8.01
C ALA A 95 -22.99 13.56 7.09
N VAL A 96 -24.27 13.79 6.84
CA VAL A 96 -25.05 12.97 5.90
C VAL A 96 -24.63 13.36 4.49
N SER A 97 -24.18 12.39 3.70
CA SER A 97 -23.72 12.68 2.33
C SER A 97 -24.86 13.20 1.46
N GLY A 98 -24.52 14.07 0.49
CA GLY A 98 -25.50 14.61 -0.49
C GLY A 98 -26.22 13.49 -1.26
N GLU A 99 -25.57 12.35 -1.48
CA GLU A 99 -26.16 11.16 -2.10
C GLU A 99 -27.29 10.55 -1.27
N ILE A 100 -27.11 10.46 0.04
CA ILE A 100 -28.17 9.97 0.94
C ILE A 100 -29.35 10.94 0.95
N ILE A 101 -29.10 12.25 0.98
CA ILE A 101 -30.14 13.26 0.89
C ILE A 101 -30.90 13.15 -0.44
N ALA A 102 -30.21 12.93 -1.55
CA ALA A 102 -30.82 12.73 -2.86
C ALA A 102 -31.71 11.47 -2.91
N LYS A 103 -31.25 10.35 -2.34
CA LYS A 103 -32.05 9.11 -2.20
C LYS A 103 -33.28 9.32 -1.31
N LEU A 104 -33.15 10.10 -0.24
CA LEU A 104 -34.29 10.50 0.60
C LEU A 104 -35.29 11.33 -0.18
N CYS A 105 -34.83 12.33 -0.93
CA CYS A 105 -35.68 13.17 -1.77
C CYS A 105 -36.46 12.35 -2.82
N LEU A 106 -35.79 11.38 -3.48
CA LEU A 106 -36.43 10.48 -4.43
C LEU A 106 -37.52 9.64 -3.76
N ASN A 107 -37.20 9.05 -2.61
CA ASN A 107 -38.18 8.27 -1.84
C ASN A 107 -39.40 9.12 -1.48
N LEU A 108 -39.17 10.33 -0.98
CA LEU A 108 -40.25 11.25 -0.60
C LEU A 108 -41.07 11.73 -1.81
N ALA A 109 -40.42 11.99 -2.95
CA ALA A 109 -41.11 12.35 -4.18
C ALA A 109 -42.06 11.26 -4.66
N ASN A 110 -41.67 10.00 -4.55
CA ASN A 110 -42.42 8.84 -5.03
C ASN A 110 -43.50 8.36 -4.04
N ASN A 111 -43.27 8.55 -2.73
CA ASN A 111 -44.10 7.92 -1.70
C ASN A 111 -44.97 8.90 -0.87
N THR A 112 -44.84 10.23 -1.08
CA THR A 112 -45.64 11.23 -0.34
C THR A 112 -46.15 12.34 -1.25
N GLN A 113 -47.16 13.05 -0.79
CA GLN A 113 -47.68 14.26 -1.43
C GLN A 113 -47.22 15.55 -0.74
N ALA A 114 -46.18 15.46 0.10
CA ALA A 114 -45.68 16.60 0.83
C ALA A 114 -45.24 17.75 -0.11
N LYS A 115 -45.70 18.95 0.23
CA LYS A 115 -45.37 20.18 -0.52
C LYS A 115 -44.25 21.00 0.10
N ALA A 116 -44.02 20.80 1.41
CA ALA A 116 -42.97 21.48 2.14
C ALA A 116 -42.00 20.42 2.72
N ILE A 117 -40.78 20.40 2.26
CA ILE A 117 -39.72 19.45 2.69
C ILE A 117 -38.46 20.23 3.03
N HIS A 118 -38.03 20.09 4.27
CA HIS A 118 -36.90 20.84 4.80
C HIS A 118 -35.85 19.93 5.38
N TYR A 119 -34.59 20.22 5.16
CA TYR A 119 -33.45 19.58 5.80
C TYR A 119 -32.83 20.51 6.84
N ILE A 120 -32.62 19.99 8.05
CA ILE A 120 -32.03 20.75 9.16
C ILE A 120 -30.79 20.03 9.65
N ASP A 121 -29.67 20.71 9.65
CA ASP A 121 -28.43 20.29 10.29
C ASP A 121 -28.10 21.23 11.45
N GLU A 122 -28.40 20.79 12.68
CA GLU A 122 -28.12 21.59 13.86
C GLU A 122 -26.63 21.73 14.17
N ALA A 123 -25.81 20.75 13.75
CA ALA A 123 -24.38 20.74 14.01
C ALA A 123 -23.67 21.80 13.13
N GLU A 124 -24.10 21.95 11.90
CA GLU A 124 -23.55 22.94 10.94
C GLU A 124 -24.38 24.24 10.89
N GLN A 125 -25.45 24.34 11.67
CA GLN A 125 -26.43 25.46 11.65
C GLN A 125 -26.99 25.72 10.24
N HIS A 126 -27.16 24.66 9.47
CA HIS A 126 -27.61 24.68 8.10
C HIS A 126 -29.11 24.36 8.01
N LEU A 127 -29.81 25.10 7.20
CA LEU A 127 -31.23 24.90 6.89
C LEU A 127 -31.42 24.98 5.38
N GLU A 128 -31.97 23.95 4.76
CA GLU A 128 -32.22 23.89 3.34
C GLU A 128 -33.68 23.55 3.04
N ASP A 129 -34.28 24.27 2.09
CA ASP A 129 -35.60 23.95 1.57
C ASP A 129 -35.47 23.08 0.31
N LEU A 130 -35.81 21.81 0.46
CA LEU A 130 -35.76 20.80 -0.59
C LEU A 130 -37.04 20.69 -1.42
N SER A 131 -38.06 21.50 -1.13
CA SER A 131 -39.39 21.41 -1.75
C SER A 131 -39.32 21.55 -3.26
N GLY A 132 -38.57 22.54 -3.75
CA GLY A 132 -38.40 22.79 -5.18
C GLY A 132 -37.66 21.67 -5.92
N TYR A 133 -36.72 21.02 -5.26
CA TYR A 133 -35.98 19.88 -5.82
C TYR A 133 -36.89 18.66 -5.98
N ILE A 134 -37.69 18.36 -4.97
CA ILE A 134 -38.65 17.24 -4.98
C ILE A 134 -39.75 17.44 -6.02
N GLU A 135 -40.21 18.67 -6.21
CA GLU A 135 -41.21 18.95 -7.23
C GLU A 135 -40.66 18.70 -8.64
N ARG A 136 -39.41 19.06 -8.94
CA ARG A 136 -38.76 18.70 -10.21
C ARG A 136 -38.61 17.21 -10.44
N ILE A 137 -38.32 16.41 -9.37
CA ILE A 137 -38.33 14.96 -9.47
C ILE A 137 -39.72 14.44 -9.86
N ARG A 138 -40.80 14.97 -9.28
CA ARG A 138 -42.18 14.56 -9.58
C ARG A 138 -42.60 14.90 -11.00
N GLN A 139 -42.08 15.98 -11.57
CA GLN A 139 -42.36 16.43 -12.93
C GLN A 139 -41.54 15.66 -13.97
N GLY A 140 -40.65 14.76 -13.54
CA GLY A 140 -39.77 14.01 -14.43
C GLY A 140 -38.60 14.84 -15.01
N GLU A 141 -38.39 16.05 -14.51
CA GLU A 141 -37.32 16.96 -14.91
C GLU A 141 -36.00 16.67 -14.19
N ALA A 142 -36.05 15.87 -13.14
CA ALA A 142 -34.87 15.35 -12.44
C ALA A 142 -35.06 13.85 -12.21
N MET A 143 -34.35 13.03 -12.93
CA MET A 143 -34.21 11.62 -12.58
C MET A 143 -33.16 11.52 -11.48
N ALA A 144 -33.53 10.88 -10.37
CA ALA A 144 -32.66 10.65 -9.23
C ALA A 144 -31.76 9.42 -9.40
N GLU A 145 -31.43 9.10 -10.62
CA GLU A 145 -30.27 8.31 -10.94
C GLU A 145 -29.21 9.31 -11.37
N ASN A 146 -28.20 9.42 -10.53
CA ASN A 146 -27.00 10.17 -10.83
C ASN A 146 -27.07 11.69 -10.60
N VAL A 147 -26.81 12.10 -9.38
CA VAL A 147 -25.97 13.28 -9.22
C VAL A 147 -24.59 13.05 -9.90
N ALA A 148 -24.23 11.80 -10.23
CA ALA A 148 -23.13 11.45 -11.13
C ALA A 148 -23.54 11.37 -12.61
N GLU A 149 -24.81 11.19 -12.99
CA GLU A 149 -25.27 11.15 -14.39
C GLU A 149 -26.03 12.40 -14.86
N VAL A 150 -26.41 13.30 -13.97
CA VAL A 150 -26.89 14.64 -14.40
C VAL A 150 -25.75 15.45 -15.03
N THR A 151 -24.49 14.97 -14.88
CA THR A 151 -23.38 15.46 -15.69
C THR A 151 -23.07 14.61 -16.93
N ALA A 152 -23.81 13.53 -17.21
CA ALA A 152 -23.47 12.58 -18.26
C ALA A 152 -24.29 12.69 -19.55
N SER A 153 -25.29 13.55 -19.65
CA SER A 153 -26.08 13.70 -20.87
C SER A 153 -26.38 15.11 -21.29
N ASP A 154 -25.74 16.09 -20.69
CA ASP A 154 -25.65 17.37 -21.34
C ASP A 154 -24.21 17.53 -21.85
N ASP A 155 -24.00 17.19 -23.11
CA ASP A 155 -23.23 18.08 -23.93
C ASP A 155 -23.69 19.49 -23.50
N VAL A 156 -22.84 20.25 -22.82
CA VAL A 156 -22.97 21.68 -22.72
C VAL A 156 -22.65 22.21 -24.12
N ASN A 157 -23.52 21.89 -25.03
CA ASN A 157 -23.85 22.76 -26.13
C ASN A 157 -24.62 23.91 -25.45
N ALA A 158 -23.94 24.75 -24.68
CA ALA A 158 -24.27 26.13 -24.61
C ALA A 158 -24.58 26.54 -26.04
N ASP A 159 -25.75 27.10 -26.31
CA ASP A 159 -26.15 27.55 -27.64
C ASP A 159 -24.92 28.15 -28.33
N ILE A 160 -24.24 27.32 -29.13
CA ILE A 160 -23.02 27.73 -29.82
C ILE A 160 -23.52 28.83 -30.74
N ASP A 161 -23.18 30.07 -30.45
CA ASP A 161 -23.48 31.17 -31.34
C ASP A 161 -22.76 30.88 -32.67
N LYS A 162 -23.47 30.15 -33.53
CA LYS A 162 -22.93 29.73 -34.83
C LYS A 162 -22.58 30.90 -35.75
N HIS A 163 -22.84 32.13 -35.32
CA HIS A 163 -22.36 33.34 -35.99
C HIS A 163 -20.88 33.63 -35.70
N LYS A 164 -20.31 33.03 -34.66
CA LYS A 164 -18.89 33.11 -34.31
C LYS A 164 -18.14 31.83 -34.66
N PRO A 165 -16.80 31.85 -34.78
CA PRO A 165 -16.02 30.63 -34.90
C PRO A 165 -16.30 29.67 -33.77
N TYR A 166 -16.49 28.40 -34.09
CA TYR A 166 -16.73 27.32 -33.12
C TYR A 166 -15.95 26.04 -33.48
N VAL A 167 -15.83 25.10 -32.55
CA VAL A 167 -15.19 23.81 -32.75
C VAL A 167 -16.25 22.70 -32.79
N GLU A 168 -16.14 21.83 -33.78
CA GLU A 168 -17.09 20.74 -33.98
C GLU A 168 -16.34 19.47 -34.47
N LYS A 169 -16.85 18.28 -34.11
CA LYS A 169 -16.41 17.02 -34.71
C LYS A 169 -16.98 16.92 -36.13
N ARG A 170 -16.08 16.72 -37.10
CA ARG A 170 -16.43 16.55 -38.51
C ARG A 170 -15.54 15.55 -39.20
N THR A 171 -15.98 15.09 -40.35
CA THR A 171 -15.16 14.36 -41.33
C THR A 171 -15.06 15.20 -42.58
N GLU A 172 -13.88 15.73 -42.88
CA GLU A 172 -13.61 16.52 -44.08
C GLU A 172 -12.54 15.84 -44.91
N ASN A 173 -12.83 15.63 -46.20
CA ASN A 173 -11.92 14.97 -47.12
C ASN A 173 -11.41 13.61 -46.63
N GLY A 174 -12.25 12.85 -45.91
CA GLY A 174 -11.90 11.55 -45.33
C GLY A 174 -11.07 11.58 -44.06
N VAL A 175 -10.84 12.75 -43.49
CA VAL A 175 -10.15 12.92 -42.18
C VAL A 175 -11.19 13.24 -41.13
N GLU A 176 -11.36 12.33 -40.17
CA GLU A 176 -12.19 12.53 -38.99
C GLU A 176 -11.40 13.27 -37.90
N GLY A 177 -12.07 14.16 -37.15
CA GLY A 177 -11.43 14.88 -36.06
C GLY A 177 -12.19 16.12 -35.62
N LEU A 178 -11.53 16.95 -34.80
CA LEU A 178 -12.04 18.24 -34.40
C LEU A 178 -11.62 19.31 -35.41
N TYR A 179 -12.58 20.10 -35.81
CA TYR A 179 -12.39 21.20 -36.78
C TYR A 179 -12.84 22.50 -36.17
N ARG A 180 -12.07 23.57 -36.42
CA ARG A 180 -12.52 24.94 -36.22
C ARG A 180 -13.33 25.37 -37.42
N ILE A 181 -14.55 25.77 -37.20
CA ILE A 181 -15.48 26.28 -38.21
C ILE A 181 -15.57 27.79 -38.10
N THR A 182 -15.34 28.47 -39.19
CA THR A 182 -15.48 29.93 -39.28
C THR A 182 -16.56 30.24 -40.30
N PRO A 183 -17.81 30.47 -39.88
CA PRO A 183 -18.89 30.80 -40.78
C PRO A 183 -18.79 32.23 -41.27
N LYS A 184 -19.24 32.47 -42.48
CA LYS A 184 -19.39 33.81 -43.07
C LYS A 184 -20.83 34.00 -43.50
N TYR A 185 -21.49 34.94 -42.91
CA TYR A 185 -22.88 35.28 -43.16
C TYR A 185 -23.00 36.52 -44.04
N ASP A 186 -24.04 36.58 -44.84
CA ASP A 186 -24.47 37.79 -45.49
C ASP A 186 -24.95 38.80 -44.44
N LYS A 187 -24.52 40.05 -44.57
CA LYS A 187 -24.82 41.09 -43.58
C LYS A 187 -26.27 41.59 -43.65
N ASP A 188 -26.90 41.46 -44.82
CA ASP A 188 -28.22 42.04 -45.07
C ASP A 188 -29.32 40.98 -44.90
N THR A 189 -29.06 39.75 -45.32
CA THR A 189 -30.03 38.64 -45.26
C THR A 189 -29.84 37.72 -44.06
N GLY A 190 -28.65 37.72 -43.42
CA GLY A 190 -28.32 36.77 -42.34
C GLY A 190 -28.09 35.33 -42.83
N GLU A 191 -28.07 35.09 -44.14
CA GLU A 191 -27.85 33.77 -44.70
C GLU A 191 -26.38 33.36 -44.67
N LEU A 192 -26.10 32.05 -44.41
CA LEU A 192 -24.76 31.51 -44.44
C LEU A 192 -24.20 31.44 -45.86
N LEU A 193 -23.20 32.27 -46.15
CA LEU A 193 -22.54 32.34 -47.46
C LEU A 193 -21.49 31.25 -47.67
N SER A 194 -20.68 30.97 -46.63
CA SER A 194 -19.63 29.97 -46.70
C SER A 194 -19.12 29.61 -45.31
N GLU A 195 -18.50 28.43 -45.18
CA GLU A 195 -17.76 28.04 -43.99
C GLU A 195 -16.30 27.77 -44.35
N ARG A 196 -15.40 28.25 -43.53
CA ARG A 196 -14.00 27.87 -43.58
C ARG A 196 -13.74 26.82 -42.48
N THR A 197 -13.30 25.64 -42.86
CA THR A 197 -12.95 24.52 -41.94
C THR A 197 -11.46 24.41 -41.82
N GLU A 198 -10.97 24.27 -40.58
CA GLU A 198 -9.54 24.09 -40.29
C GLU A 198 -9.39 22.95 -39.27
N TRP A 199 -8.67 21.89 -39.66
CA TRP A 199 -8.45 20.74 -38.81
C TRP A 199 -7.57 21.08 -37.59
N LEU A 200 -8.02 20.68 -36.39
CA LEU A 200 -7.34 20.90 -35.11
C LEU A 200 -6.59 19.67 -34.65
N SER A 201 -7.28 18.55 -34.52
CA SER A 201 -6.74 17.29 -33.98
C SER A 201 -7.61 16.11 -34.40
N ASP A 202 -7.10 14.91 -34.13
CA ASP A 202 -7.98 13.73 -34.02
C ASP A 202 -9.08 14.02 -33.01
N GLU A 203 -10.12 13.18 -33.02
CA GLU A 203 -11.16 13.24 -32.01
C GLU A 203 -10.54 13.08 -30.61
N ILE A 204 -10.71 14.07 -29.75
CA ILE A 204 -10.31 14.07 -28.36
C ILE A 204 -11.45 14.62 -27.53
N ALA A 205 -11.78 13.92 -26.45
CA ALA A 205 -12.85 14.28 -25.55
C ALA A 205 -12.30 14.62 -24.15
N VAL A 206 -12.88 15.63 -23.50
CA VAL A 206 -12.69 15.85 -22.07
C VAL A 206 -13.71 14.98 -21.34
N VAL A 207 -13.22 13.96 -20.62
CA VAL A 207 -14.07 13.00 -19.90
C VAL A 207 -14.16 13.31 -18.39
N GLY A 208 -13.41 14.30 -17.91
CA GLY A 208 -13.49 14.76 -16.53
C GLY A 208 -12.47 15.83 -16.18
N ILE A 209 -12.56 16.29 -14.94
CA ILE A 209 -11.57 17.13 -14.28
C ILE A 209 -10.85 16.30 -13.23
N GLY A 210 -9.53 16.42 -13.18
CA GLY A 210 -8.71 15.66 -12.25
C GLY A 210 -8.15 16.55 -11.16
N GLN A 211 -7.95 15.95 -9.98
CA GLN A 211 -7.25 16.60 -8.88
C GLN A 211 -6.27 15.62 -8.25
N SER A 212 -5.05 16.09 -7.99
CA SER A 212 -4.09 15.48 -7.07
C SER A 212 -3.91 16.42 -5.85
N GLU A 213 -3.05 16.04 -4.90
CA GLU A 213 -2.74 16.92 -3.76
C GLU A 213 -2.15 18.29 -4.17
N ALA A 214 -1.49 18.36 -5.33
CA ALA A 214 -0.72 19.53 -5.74
C ALA A 214 -1.26 20.24 -7.00
N GLU A 215 -1.99 19.55 -7.86
CA GLU A 215 -2.31 20.04 -9.21
C GLU A 215 -3.73 19.69 -9.64
N HIS A 216 -4.26 20.50 -10.56
CA HIS A 216 -5.51 20.27 -11.26
C HIS A 216 -5.26 19.82 -12.68
N TYR A 217 -6.12 18.94 -13.20
CA TYR A 217 -5.97 18.30 -14.51
C TYR A 217 -7.26 18.34 -15.32
N LEU A 218 -7.12 18.27 -16.63
CA LEU A 218 -8.18 17.76 -17.52
C LEU A 218 -7.90 16.28 -17.78
N VAL A 219 -8.93 15.45 -17.68
CA VAL A 219 -8.85 14.05 -18.08
C VAL A 219 -9.34 13.95 -19.51
N LEU A 220 -8.42 13.60 -20.41
CA LEU A 220 -8.62 13.55 -21.85
C LEU A 220 -8.68 12.11 -22.32
N GLU A 221 -9.55 11.83 -23.32
CA GLU A 221 -9.67 10.53 -23.93
C GLU A 221 -9.65 10.64 -25.45
N TRP A 222 -8.88 9.77 -26.11
CA TRP A 222 -8.83 9.64 -27.57
C TRP A 222 -8.39 8.24 -27.97
N THR A 223 -8.67 7.87 -29.22
CA THR A 223 -8.20 6.59 -29.78
C THR A 223 -7.05 6.87 -30.76
N PRO A 224 -5.80 6.46 -30.44
CA PRO A 224 -4.67 6.62 -31.35
C PRO A 224 -4.86 5.81 -32.64
N GLU A 225 -4.34 6.32 -33.74
CA GLU A 225 -4.38 5.61 -35.03
C GLU A 225 -3.79 4.20 -34.92
N GLY A 226 -4.50 3.20 -35.46
CA GLY A 226 -4.12 1.80 -35.43
C GLY A 226 -4.36 1.08 -34.09
N LYS A 227 -4.97 1.75 -33.10
CA LYS A 227 -5.44 1.12 -31.85
C LYS A 227 -6.97 1.02 -31.85
N SER A 228 -7.47 -0.05 -31.22
CA SER A 228 -8.92 -0.26 -31.02
C SER A 228 -9.40 0.25 -29.65
N GLN A 229 -8.49 0.49 -28.72
CA GLN A 229 -8.83 0.91 -27.36
C GLN A 229 -8.46 2.39 -27.16
N PRO A 230 -9.34 3.18 -26.51
CA PRO A 230 -9.05 4.56 -26.17
C PRO A 230 -7.90 4.65 -25.14
N VAL A 231 -7.20 5.75 -25.19
CA VAL A 231 -6.18 6.15 -24.22
C VAL A 231 -6.75 7.27 -23.38
N LYS A 232 -6.61 7.16 -22.04
CA LYS A 232 -6.92 8.24 -21.11
C LYS A 232 -5.64 8.86 -20.57
N GLU A 233 -5.66 10.17 -20.42
CA GLU A 233 -4.52 10.94 -19.92
C GLU A 233 -4.97 12.10 -19.07
N ALA A 234 -4.30 12.29 -17.91
CA ALA A 234 -4.45 13.51 -17.11
C ALA A 234 -3.43 14.54 -17.57
N LEU A 235 -3.89 15.60 -18.18
CA LEU A 235 -3.07 16.75 -18.58
C LEU A 235 -3.20 17.85 -17.52
N SER A 236 -2.08 18.26 -16.92
CA SER A 236 -2.06 19.38 -15.97
C SER A 236 -2.59 20.64 -16.63
N LEU A 237 -3.42 21.40 -15.92
CA LEU A 237 -3.90 22.70 -16.41
C LEU A 237 -2.76 23.68 -16.65
N GLY A 238 -1.63 23.55 -15.95
CA GLY A 238 -0.43 24.36 -16.19
C GLY A 238 0.26 24.04 -17.51
N ASP A 239 0.09 22.81 -18.04
CA ASP A 239 0.68 22.38 -19.31
C ASP A 239 -0.30 22.48 -20.48
N LEU A 240 -1.57 22.79 -20.23
CA LEU A 240 -2.59 22.92 -21.27
C LEU A 240 -2.31 24.16 -22.13
N GLY A 241 -2.20 23.96 -23.44
CA GLY A 241 -1.79 25.03 -24.36
C GLY A 241 -0.28 25.16 -24.52
N GLU A 242 0.49 24.69 -23.55
CA GLU A 242 1.95 24.76 -23.54
C GLU A 242 2.60 23.65 -24.38
N ARG A 243 3.88 23.86 -24.69
CA ARG A 243 4.67 22.93 -25.53
C ARG A 243 4.77 21.55 -24.92
N GLU A 244 4.93 21.48 -23.64
CA GLU A 244 5.10 20.25 -22.87
C GLU A 244 3.83 19.40 -22.92
N GLY A 245 2.66 19.99 -22.71
CA GLY A 245 1.37 19.30 -22.79
C GLY A 245 1.11 18.74 -24.20
N TRP A 246 1.32 19.53 -25.25
CA TRP A 246 1.17 19.03 -26.62
C TRP A 246 2.16 17.91 -26.94
N ARG A 247 3.38 17.95 -26.41
CA ARG A 247 4.39 16.88 -26.56
C ARG A 247 3.91 15.59 -25.88
N GLN A 248 3.34 15.68 -24.67
CA GLN A 248 2.82 14.55 -23.91
C GLN A 248 1.71 13.84 -24.69
N LEU A 249 0.71 14.59 -25.18
CA LEU A 249 -0.41 14.02 -25.95
C LEU A 249 0.06 13.39 -27.27
N LYS A 250 0.97 14.04 -28.01
CA LYS A 250 1.56 13.49 -29.25
C LYS A 250 2.32 12.20 -28.99
N ALA A 251 3.09 12.12 -27.89
CA ALA A 251 3.87 10.93 -27.56
C ALA A 251 2.96 9.72 -27.31
N LYS A 252 1.70 9.96 -26.94
CA LYS A 252 0.66 8.93 -26.76
C LYS A 252 -0.24 8.73 -27.99
N GLY A 253 0.16 9.30 -29.13
CA GLY A 253 -0.44 9.04 -30.44
C GLY A 253 -1.57 9.97 -30.84
N LEU A 254 -1.82 11.08 -30.16
CA LEU A 254 -2.75 12.10 -30.61
C LEU A 254 -2.13 12.89 -31.77
N ARG A 255 -2.79 12.91 -32.94
CA ARG A 255 -2.42 13.83 -34.04
C ARG A 255 -3.08 15.19 -33.80
N LEU A 256 -2.32 16.25 -33.93
CA LEU A 256 -2.84 17.62 -33.83
C LEU A 256 -2.07 18.56 -34.76
N THR A 257 -2.70 19.67 -35.10
CA THR A 257 -2.16 20.69 -35.99
C THR A 257 -0.80 21.24 -35.50
N THR A 258 0.04 21.64 -36.44
CA THR A 258 1.31 22.33 -36.13
C THR A 258 1.14 23.85 -36.00
N ARG A 259 0.01 24.42 -36.44
CA ARG A 259 -0.26 25.85 -36.39
C ARG A 259 -0.58 26.31 -34.99
N THR A 260 0.21 27.24 -34.45
CA THR A 260 0.12 27.67 -33.05
C THR A 260 -1.24 28.25 -32.70
N TYR A 261 -1.82 29.14 -33.55
CA TYR A 261 -3.12 29.75 -33.26
C TYR A 261 -4.25 28.68 -33.15
N LEU A 262 -4.22 27.64 -33.99
CA LEU A 262 -5.22 26.58 -33.93
C LEU A 262 -5.04 25.67 -32.69
N ARG A 263 -3.80 25.51 -32.20
CA ARG A 263 -3.55 24.84 -30.93
C ARG A 263 -4.07 25.61 -29.74
N ASN A 264 -3.99 26.96 -29.78
CA ASN A 264 -4.58 27.78 -28.73
C ASN A 264 -6.12 27.68 -28.74
N GLU A 265 -6.74 27.69 -29.93
CA GLU A 265 -8.19 27.46 -30.06
C GLU A 265 -8.59 26.06 -29.53
N LEU A 266 -7.78 25.00 -29.79
CA LEU A 266 -8.01 23.70 -29.23
C LEU A 266 -7.87 23.67 -27.70
N ALA A 267 -6.89 24.42 -27.15
CA ALA A 267 -6.72 24.50 -25.69
C ALA A 267 -7.94 25.21 -25.04
N ASP A 268 -8.40 26.31 -25.60
CA ASP A 268 -9.59 27.04 -25.13
C ASP A 268 -10.85 26.16 -25.21
N TYR A 269 -10.99 25.41 -26.31
CA TYR A 269 -12.09 24.46 -26.47
C TYR A 269 -12.04 23.34 -25.40
N LEU A 270 -10.89 22.74 -25.15
CA LEU A 270 -10.74 21.68 -24.13
C LEU A 270 -11.01 22.22 -22.72
N GLN A 271 -10.67 23.47 -22.42
CA GLN A 271 -10.98 24.07 -21.12
C GLN A 271 -12.47 24.27 -20.88
N SER A 272 -13.22 24.59 -21.95
CA SER A 272 -14.63 24.96 -21.86
C SER A 272 -15.61 23.84 -22.18
N SER A 273 -15.15 22.75 -22.81
CA SER A 273 -15.99 21.65 -23.29
C SER A 273 -15.91 20.36 -22.45
N GLY A 274 -16.81 19.43 -22.71
CA GLY A 274 -16.81 18.06 -22.23
C GLY A 274 -17.28 17.88 -20.79
N LYS A 275 -17.08 16.68 -20.27
CA LYS A 275 -17.56 16.28 -18.94
C LYS A 275 -16.72 16.88 -17.83
N ARG A 276 -17.35 17.17 -16.68
CA ARG A 276 -16.70 17.71 -15.47
C ARG A 276 -16.73 16.71 -14.31
N THR A 277 -16.90 15.43 -14.59
CA THR A 277 -16.80 14.35 -13.59
C THR A 277 -15.45 14.44 -12.89
N LEU A 278 -15.45 14.44 -11.57
CA LEU A 278 -14.21 14.48 -10.78
C LEU A 278 -13.47 13.14 -10.86
N TRP A 279 -12.18 13.22 -11.13
CA TRP A 279 -11.26 12.09 -11.14
C TRP A 279 -10.18 12.30 -10.08
N HIS A 280 -9.85 11.24 -9.36
CA HIS A 280 -8.66 11.21 -8.51
C HIS A 280 -7.42 10.88 -9.35
N ILE A 281 -6.47 11.81 -9.44
CA ILE A 281 -5.23 11.62 -10.18
C ILE A 281 -4.14 11.24 -9.19
N THR A 282 -3.52 10.07 -9.42
CA THR A 282 -2.49 9.55 -8.53
C THR A 282 -1.17 9.27 -9.25
N ASN A 283 -0.07 9.49 -8.54
CA ASN A 283 1.29 9.15 -8.97
C ASN A 283 1.78 7.80 -8.40
N ALA A 284 0.95 7.12 -7.63
CA ALA A 284 1.22 5.81 -7.04
C ALA A 284 0.17 4.79 -7.49
N THR A 285 0.56 3.54 -7.59
CA THR A 285 -0.33 2.38 -7.81
C THR A 285 -0.87 1.84 -6.49
N GLY A 286 -1.55 0.70 -6.50
CA GLY A 286 -2.11 0.07 -5.32
C GLY A 286 -3.51 0.59 -4.97
N TRP A 287 -3.84 0.66 -3.70
CA TRP A 287 -5.18 1.00 -3.22
C TRP A 287 -5.49 2.49 -3.28
N HIS A 288 -6.59 2.83 -3.97
CA HIS A 288 -7.12 4.18 -4.07
C HIS A 288 -8.66 4.14 -4.10
N ASN A 289 -9.31 4.79 -3.17
CA ASN A 289 -10.78 4.95 -3.14
C ASN A 289 -11.57 3.64 -3.33
N GLY A 290 -11.13 2.55 -2.67
CA GLY A 290 -11.79 1.25 -2.76
C GLY A 290 -11.42 0.40 -3.99
N ALA A 291 -10.65 0.94 -4.92
CA ALA A 291 -10.10 0.20 -6.07
C ALA A 291 -8.59 0.01 -5.97
N TYR A 292 -8.06 -0.87 -6.79
CA TYR A 292 -6.63 -1.17 -6.85
C TYR A 292 -6.08 -0.92 -8.25
N ILE A 293 -4.97 -0.19 -8.32
CA ILE A 293 -4.31 0.14 -9.59
C ILE A 293 -3.08 -0.72 -9.78
N LEU A 294 -3.03 -1.44 -10.90
CA LEU A 294 -1.85 -2.18 -11.34
C LEU A 294 -0.80 -1.23 -11.98
N PRO A 295 0.49 -1.64 -12.05
CA PRO A 295 1.56 -0.82 -12.64
C PRO A 295 1.39 -0.45 -14.12
N ASN A 296 0.50 -1.12 -14.85
CA ASN A 296 0.12 -0.75 -16.21
C ASN A 296 -1.02 0.29 -16.27
N GLY A 297 -1.54 0.73 -15.11
CA GLY A 297 -2.65 1.67 -15.01
C GLY A 297 -4.04 1.03 -15.02
N GLU A 298 -4.13 -0.29 -15.13
CA GLU A 298 -5.39 -1.03 -15.04
C GLU A 298 -5.97 -0.89 -13.62
N VAL A 299 -7.25 -0.55 -13.55
CA VAL A 299 -7.99 -0.37 -12.29
C VAL A 299 -8.88 -1.59 -12.07
N LEU A 300 -8.75 -2.22 -10.90
CA LEU A 300 -9.55 -3.35 -10.46
C LEU A 300 -10.44 -2.92 -9.29
N GLY A 301 -11.72 -3.28 -9.36
CA GLY A 301 -12.75 -2.79 -8.43
C GLY A 301 -13.51 -1.58 -8.98
N GLU A 302 -14.50 -1.11 -8.24
CA GLU A 302 -15.39 -0.02 -8.62
C GLU A 302 -15.21 1.15 -7.61
N PRO A 303 -14.31 2.10 -7.90
CA PRO A 303 -14.10 3.23 -7.01
C PRO A 303 -15.28 4.23 -7.09
N GLU A 304 -15.69 4.80 -5.97
CA GLU A 304 -16.73 5.86 -5.93
C GLU A 304 -16.36 7.06 -6.80
N THR A 305 -15.10 7.45 -6.79
CA THR A 305 -14.54 8.47 -7.70
C THR A 305 -13.58 7.79 -8.66
N PRO A 306 -13.75 7.92 -9.99
CA PRO A 306 -12.84 7.34 -10.96
C PRO A 306 -11.38 7.71 -10.67
N VAL A 307 -10.47 6.77 -10.87
CA VAL A 307 -9.05 6.93 -10.54
C VAL A 307 -8.21 6.81 -11.81
N LEU A 308 -7.19 7.65 -11.95
CA LEU A 308 -6.24 7.57 -13.07
C LEU A 308 -4.80 7.63 -12.55
N PHE A 309 -4.00 6.64 -12.94
CA PHE A 309 -2.57 6.60 -12.67
C PHE A 309 -1.82 7.46 -13.69
N ASN A 310 -1.19 8.54 -13.21
CA ASN A 310 -0.54 9.55 -14.07
C ASN A 310 0.97 9.36 -14.19
N ARG A 311 1.47 8.16 -13.92
CA ARG A 311 2.88 7.76 -14.14
C ARG A 311 2.93 6.51 -14.99
N GLN A 312 4.15 6.13 -15.36
CA GLN A 312 4.41 4.91 -16.12
C GLN A 312 5.52 4.12 -15.44
N SER A 313 5.25 2.86 -15.09
CA SER A 313 6.29 1.90 -14.75
C SER A 313 7.09 1.53 -16.00
N ALA A 314 8.40 1.38 -15.88
CA ALA A 314 9.24 0.90 -16.98
C ALA A 314 8.84 -0.51 -17.45
N THR A 315 8.12 -1.24 -16.64
CA THR A 315 7.69 -2.62 -16.90
C THR A 315 6.18 -2.75 -17.11
N ALA A 316 5.47 -1.64 -17.29
CA ALA A 316 4.00 -1.60 -17.45
C ALA A 316 3.48 -2.61 -18.49
N SER A 317 4.15 -2.73 -19.64
CA SER A 317 3.76 -3.68 -20.71
C SER A 317 3.89 -5.16 -20.32
N GLY A 318 4.50 -5.46 -19.18
CA GLY A 318 4.61 -6.82 -18.66
C GLY A 318 3.41 -7.25 -17.82
N TYR A 319 2.59 -6.32 -17.33
CA TYR A 319 1.37 -6.58 -16.57
C TYR A 319 0.20 -6.89 -17.50
N ASP A 320 0.33 -7.99 -18.24
CA ASP A 320 -0.64 -8.51 -19.17
C ASP A 320 -1.14 -9.88 -18.68
N THR A 321 -2.15 -10.44 -19.33
CA THR A 321 -2.76 -11.71 -18.94
C THR A 321 -2.65 -12.71 -20.08
N LYS A 322 -2.25 -13.94 -19.75
CA LYS A 322 -2.27 -15.09 -20.65
C LYS A 322 -2.65 -16.35 -19.88
N GLY A 323 -3.56 -17.16 -20.44
CA GLY A 323 -4.13 -18.33 -19.75
C GLY A 323 -5.27 -17.93 -18.79
N THR A 324 -5.69 -18.86 -17.97
CA THR A 324 -6.78 -18.72 -16.98
C THR A 324 -6.29 -19.08 -15.58
N ILE A 325 -7.12 -18.83 -14.57
CA ILE A 325 -6.85 -19.25 -13.19
C ILE A 325 -6.67 -20.78 -13.13
N GLU A 326 -7.54 -21.52 -13.81
CA GLU A 326 -7.52 -22.98 -13.85
C GLU A 326 -6.25 -23.50 -14.50
N SER A 327 -5.83 -22.92 -15.64
CA SER A 327 -4.60 -23.34 -16.31
C SER A 327 -3.36 -23.00 -15.50
N TRP A 328 -3.34 -21.86 -14.80
CA TRP A 328 -2.25 -21.51 -13.87
C TRP A 328 -2.19 -22.49 -12.68
N ARG A 329 -3.36 -22.88 -12.14
CA ARG A 329 -3.43 -23.86 -11.07
C ARG A 329 -2.86 -25.20 -11.50
N GLN A 330 -3.30 -25.74 -12.64
CA GLN A 330 -2.89 -27.05 -13.12
C GLN A 330 -1.42 -27.09 -13.54
N GLU A 331 -0.95 -26.09 -14.26
CA GLU A 331 0.39 -26.07 -14.83
C GLU A 331 1.47 -25.59 -13.85
N ILE A 332 1.08 -24.75 -12.86
CA ILE A 332 2.03 -24.13 -11.92
C ILE A 332 1.72 -24.55 -10.49
N ALA A 333 0.57 -24.22 -9.93
CA ALA A 333 0.31 -24.39 -8.50
C ALA A 333 0.41 -25.86 -8.05
N ASP A 334 -0.19 -26.79 -8.81
CA ASP A 334 -0.16 -28.21 -8.53
C ASP A 334 1.28 -28.77 -8.54
N ASN A 335 2.14 -28.22 -9.41
CA ASN A 335 3.54 -28.60 -9.52
C ASN A 335 4.48 -27.88 -8.54
N VAL A 336 4.04 -26.80 -7.91
CA VAL A 336 4.76 -26.07 -6.85
C VAL A 336 4.50 -26.68 -5.47
N ARG A 337 3.33 -27.23 -5.25
CA ARG A 337 2.89 -27.79 -3.98
C ARG A 337 3.92 -28.76 -3.38
N GLY A 338 4.24 -28.58 -2.08
CA GLY A 338 5.21 -29.41 -1.37
C GLY A 338 6.68 -28.98 -1.55
N ASN A 339 6.95 -27.89 -2.28
CA ASN A 339 8.27 -27.29 -2.43
C ASN A 339 8.34 -25.93 -1.70
N PRO A 340 8.85 -25.87 -0.46
CA PRO A 340 8.69 -24.73 0.44
C PRO A 340 9.17 -23.40 -0.13
N SER A 341 10.35 -23.34 -0.76
CA SER A 341 10.87 -22.10 -1.33
C SER A 341 10.01 -21.57 -2.48
N MET A 342 9.42 -22.44 -3.30
CA MET A 342 8.53 -22.05 -4.38
C MET A 342 7.19 -21.54 -3.83
N MET A 343 6.65 -22.19 -2.80
CA MET A 343 5.44 -21.76 -2.09
C MET A 343 5.67 -20.42 -1.39
N LEU A 344 6.86 -20.17 -0.82
CA LEU A 344 7.26 -18.89 -0.25
C LEU A 344 7.23 -17.78 -1.31
N GLY A 345 7.69 -18.00 -2.53
CA GLY A 345 7.63 -17.05 -3.62
C GLY A 345 6.18 -16.64 -3.95
N VAL A 346 5.26 -17.59 -4.02
CA VAL A 346 3.83 -17.35 -4.23
C VAL A 346 3.24 -16.56 -3.05
N ALA A 347 3.60 -16.91 -1.80
CA ALA A 347 3.18 -16.20 -0.61
C ALA A 347 3.59 -14.73 -0.64
N CYS A 348 4.83 -14.44 -1.05
CA CYS A 348 5.33 -13.08 -1.22
C CYS A 348 4.49 -12.29 -2.24
N ALA A 349 4.21 -12.89 -3.39
CA ALA A 349 3.41 -12.23 -4.41
C ALA A 349 1.97 -11.94 -3.92
N LEU A 350 1.29 -12.91 -3.31
CA LEU A 350 -0.06 -12.74 -2.75
C LEU A 350 -0.12 -11.77 -1.57
N SER A 351 0.96 -11.63 -0.81
CA SER A 351 0.97 -10.73 0.37
C SER A 351 1.06 -9.25 -0.02
N ALA A 352 1.51 -8.91 -1.23
CA ALA A 352 1.71 -7.53 -1.63
C ALA A 352 0.45 -6.65 -1.48
N PRO A 353 -0.71 -6.97 -2.06
CA PRO A 353 -1.90 -6.13 -1.98
C PRO A 353 -2.55 -6.11 -0.58
N ILE A 354 -2.30 -7.11 0.28
CA ILE A 354 -2.91 -7.12 1.62
C ILE A 354 -2.18 -6.23 2.62
N MET A 355 -0.93 -5.88 2.34
CA MET A 355 -0.10 -5.10 3.28
C MET A 355 -0.69 -3.73 3.61
N ASN A 356 -1.40 -3.10 2.68
CA ASN A 356 -2.11 -1.84 2.93
C ASN A 356 -3.27 -2.05 3.91
N ILE A 357 -4.07 -3.05 3.66
CA ILE A 357 -5.30 -3.34 4.42
C ILE A 357 -4.99 -3.65 5.90
N ILE A 358 -3.85 -4.30 6.16
CA ILE A 358 -3.38 -4.62 7.52
C ILE A 358 -2.33 -3.63 8.06
N GLU A 359 -2.12 -2.50 7.39
CA GLU A 359 -1.19 -1.43 7.76
C GLU A 359 0.26 -1.92 8.01
N ALA A 360 0.70 -2.93 7.25
CA ALA A 360 2.06 -3.45 7.37
C ALA A 360 3.09 -2.55 6.70
N GLU A 361 4.32 -2.54 7.23
CA GLU A 361 5.47 -1.86 6.60
C GLU A 361 5.98 -2.64 5.39
N SER A 362 6.67 -1.95 4.46
CA SER A 362 7.43 -2.59 3.38
C SER A 362 8.41 -3.63 3.91
N PHE A 363 8.45 -4.79 3.28
CA PHE A 363 9.50 -5.78 3.53
C PHE A 363 9.75 -6.62 2.28
N GLY A 364 10.74 -7.49 2.33
CA GLY A 364 11.03 -8.41 1.25
C GLY A 364 11.65 -9.70 1.73
N VAL A 365 11.69 -10.66 0.83
CA VAL A 365 12.43 -11.92 0.99
C VAL A 365 13.57 -11.93 -0.04
N HIS A 366 14.77 -12.17 0.41
CA HIS A 366 15.94 -12.44 -0.42
C HIS A 366 16.23 -13.93 -0.39
N LEU A 367 15.91 -14.61 -1.48
CA LEU A 367 16.14 -16.03 -1.65
C LEU A 367 17.54 -16.24 -2.21
N PHE A 368 18.44 -16.81 -1.41
CA PHE A 368 19.85 -16.96 -1.80
C PHE A 368 20.33 -18.41 -1.73
N GLY A 369 21.40 -18.68 -2.45
CA GLY A 369 22.05 -19.99 -2.50
C GLY A 369 22.77 -20.22 -3.81
N GLY A 370 23.49 -21.34 -3.92
CA GLY A 370 24.31 -21.66 -5.07
C GLY A 370 23.59 -21.57 -6.41
N SER A 371 24.38 -21.49 -7.48
CA SER A 371 23.85 -21.50 -8.84
C SER A 371 23.03 -22.78 -9.11
N THR A 372 22.04 -22.68 -10.00
CA THR A 372 21.13 -23.79 -10.36
C THR A 372 20.27 -24.38 -9.24
N ALA A 373 20.09 -23.63 -8.14
CA ALA A 373 19.25 -24.10 -7.01
C ALA A 373 17.74 -23.90 -7.20
N GLY A 374 17.30 -23.21 -8.27
CA GLY A 374 15.88 -22.94 -8.56
C GLY A 374 15.39 -21.53 -8.19
N LYS A 375 16.29 -20.59 -7.84
CA LYS A 375 15.95 -19.22 -7.45
C LYS A 375 15.15 -18.48 -8.52
N THR A 376 15.65 -18.47 -9.75
CA THR A 376 14.99 -17.79 -10.89
C THR A 376 13.64 -18.46 -11.22
N THR A 377 13.55 -19.79 -11.12
CA THR A 377 12.29 -20.52 -11.29
C THR A 377 11.26 -20.06 -10.26
N THR A 378 11.65 -19.96 -8.98
CA THR A 378 10.79 -19.44 -7.91
C THR A 378 10.35 -18.00 -8.16
N ALA A 379 11.27 -17.13 -8.59
CA ALA A 379 10.93 -15.73 -8.94
C ALA A 379 9.98 -15.64 -10.14
N ASN A 380 10.13 -16.51 -11.15
CA ASN A 380 9.23 -16.58 -12.30
C ASN A 380 7.83 -17.05 -11.90
N ILE A 381 7.73 -18.06 -11.05
CA ILE A 381 6.45 -18.55 -10.48
C ILE A 381 5.75 -17.39 -9.74
N ALA A 382 6.42 -16.71 -8.83
CA ALA A 382 5.87 -15.60 -8.09
C ALA A 382 5.41 -14.46 -8.99
N SER A 383 6.23 -14.09 -9.98
CA SER A 383 5.94 -13.02 -10.95
C SER A 383 4.73 -13.35 -11.84
N SER A 384 4.52 -14.63 -12.16
CA SER A 384 3.42 -15.06 -13.05
C SER A 384 2.03 -14.74 -12.47
N LEU A 385 1.90 -14.49 -11.17
CA LEU A 385 0.61 -14.08 -10.59
C LEU A 385 0.11 -12.76 -11.23
N TYR A 386 1.02 -11.82 -11.52
CA TYR A 386 0.67 -10.47 -11.95
C TYR A 386 0.98 -10.17 -13.42
N GLY A 387 1.90 -10.89 -14.06
CA GLY A 387 2.28 -10.62 -15.44
C GLY A 387 3.37 -11.54 -15.96
N HIS A 388 3.88 -11.21 -17.16
CA HIS A 388 4.94 -12.00 -17.81
C HIS A 388 6.25 -11.90 -17.01
N PRO A 389 6.80 -13.00 -16.46
CA PRO A 389 7.94 -12.97 -15.54
C PRO A 389 9.15 -12.18 -16.02
N ASP A 390 9.57 -12.38 -17.28
CA ASP A 390 10.75 -11.70 -17.82
C ASP A 390 10.54 -10.20 -18.06
N LYS A 391 9.27 -9.75 -18.21
CA LYS A 391 8.94 -8.35 -18.49
C LYS A 391 8.73 -7.52 -17.23
N ILE A 392 8.19 -8.13 -16.15
CA ILE A 392 7.94 -7.39 -14.90
C ILE A 392 9.12 -7.44 -13.93
N ARG A 393 10.11 -8.31 -14.18
CA ARG A 393 11.31 -8.45 -13.37
C ARG A 393 12.21 -7.22 -13.49
N LEU A 394 12.70 -6.75 -12.36
CA LEU A 394 13.71 -5.71 -12.23
C LEU A 394 15.06 -6.33 -11.86
N SER A 395 16.13 -5.58 -12.02
CA SER A 395 17.47 -5.98 -11.59
C SER A 395 18.02 -5.00 -10.56
N TRP A 396 18.81 -5.51 -9.62
CA TRP A 396 19.61 -4.66 -8.73
C TRP A 396 20.67 -3.81 -9.50
N ASN A 397 20.98 -4.18 -10.74
CA ASN A 397 21.82 -3.37 -11.63
C ASN A 397 21.02 -2.20 -12.23
N ALA A 398 20.55 -1.32 -11.39
CA ALA A 398 19.78 -0.14 -11.74
C ALA A 398 20.22 1.07 -10.92
N THR A 399 19.83 2.28 -11.34
CA THR A 399 20.05 3.47 -10.52
C THR A 399 19.09 3.48 -9.33
N GLY A 400 19.54 3.96 -8.14
CA GLY A 400 18.65 4.02 -6.95
C GLY A 400 17.42 4.88 -7.19
N LEU A 401 17.56 5.98 -7.94
CA LEU A 401 16.42 6.79 -8.33
C LEU A 401 15.45 6.00 -9.23
N GLY A 402 15.99 5.19 -10.14
CA GLY A 402 15.18 4.30 -10.98
C GLY A 402 14.40 3.28 -10.15
N LEU A 403 15.06 2.61 -9.18
CA LEU A 403 14.38 1.67 -8.28
C LEU A 403 13.36 2.36 -7.36
N ILE A 404 13.63 3.57 -6.88
CA ILE A 404 12.70 4.38 -6.09
C ILE A 404 11.46 4.76 -6.92
N ASN A 405 11.65 5.17 -8.16
CA ASN A 405 10.53 5.47 -9.06
C ASN A 405 9.69 4.21 -9.36
N GLU A 406 10.33 3.07 -9.57
CA GLU A 406 9.63 1.79 -9.75
C GLU A 406 8.91 1.35 -8.47
N ALA A 407 9.48 1.59 -7.28
CA ALA A 407 8.80 1.28 -6.03
C ALA A 407 7.52 2.12 -5.85
N SER A 408 7.54 3.40 -6.20
CA SER A 408 6.36 4.26 -6.21
C SER A 408 5.32 3.80 -7.26
N ALA A 409 5.79 3.41 -8.47
CA ALA A 409 4.93 2.86 -9.52
C ALA A 409 4.48 1.42 -9.23
N ARG A 410 4.86 0.85 -8.09
CA ARG A 410 4.47 -0.47 -7.57
C ARG A 410 4.02 -0.38 -6.10
N ASN A 411 3.49 0.76 -5.70
CA ASN A 411 2.94 0.88 -4.35
C ASN A 411 1.87 -0.20 -4.12
N ASP A 412 1.88 -0.81 -2.94
CA ASP A 412 1.06 -1.96 -2.54
C ASP A 412 1.19 -3.19 -3.48
N ASN A 413 2.23 -3.25 -4.32
CA ASN A 413 2.44 -4.29 -5.31
C ASN A 413 3.68 -5.15 -5.02
N PHE A 414 3.76 -6.28 -5.75
CA PHE A 414 4.89 -7.18 -5.77
C PHE A 414 6.04 -6.62 -6.59
N MET A 415 7.27 -6.65 -6.03
CA MET A 415 8.47 -6.12 -6.67
C MET A 415 9.56 -7.21 -6.81
N PRO A 416 9.60 -7.94 -7.92
CA PRO A 416 10.65 -8.93 -8.18
C PRO A 416 11.96 -8.24 -8.58
N LEU A 417 13.04 -8.54 -7.82
CA LEU A 417 14.39 -8.01 -7.99
C LEU A 417 15.38 -9.13 -8.23
N ASP A 418 15.96 -9.19 -9.39
CA ASP A 418 16.88 -10.26 -9.77
C ASP A 418 18.32 -9.91 -9.47
N GLU A 419 19.09 -10.92 -9.05
CA GLU A 419 20.53 -11.04 -8.88
C GLU A 419 21.23 -9.83 -8.22
N ILE A 420 21.28 -9.84 -6.91
CA ILE A 420 21.95 -8.79 -6.13
C ILE A 420 23.46 -8.69 -6.45
N GLY A 421 24.08 -9.79 -6.86
CA GLY A 421 25.49 -9.86 -7.21
C GLY A 421 25.89 -9.03 -8.43
N GLN A 422 24.93 -8.65 -9.30
CA GLN A 422 25.18 -7.82 -10.49
C GLN A 422 25.35 -6.32 -10.19
N GLY A 423 25.04 -5.88 -8.97
CA GLY A 423 25.18 -4.48 -8.59
C GLY A 423 26.64 -4.04 -8.53
N SER A 424 27.00 -3.02 -9.31
CA SER A 424 28.38 -2.56 -9.45
C SER A 424 28.92 -1.81 -8.22
N ASN A 425 28.05 -1.26 -7.38
CA ASN A 425 28.44 -0.46 -6.20
C ASN A 425 27.65 -0.89 -4.96
N ARG A 426 28.31 -1.63 -4.07
CA ARG A 426 27.71 -2.21 -2.85
C ARG A 426 27.14 -1.15 -1.90
N LYS A 427 27.83 -0.02 -1.71
CA LYS A 427 27.33 1.08 -0.87
C LYS A 427 26.04 1.67 -1.42
N TYR A 428 25.93 1.71 -2.73
CA TYR A 428 24.73 2.20 -3.39
C TYR A 428 23.55 1.24 -3.24
N ILE A 429 23.82 -0.07 -3.33
CA ILE A 429 22.81 -1.10 -3.07
C ILE A 429 22.31 -1.03 -1.62
N GLU A 430 23.22 -0.87 -0.66
CA GLU A 430 22.85 -0.69 0.75
C GLU A 430 21.90 0.48 0.94
N GLN A 431 22.24 1.66 0.40
CA GLN A 431 21.41 2.86 0.49
C GLN A 431 20.05 2.70 -0.21
N THR A 432 20.05 2.02 -1.36
CA THR A 432 18.83 1.78 -2.14
C THR A 432 17.92 0.78 -1.44
N ALA A 433 18.46 -0.33 -0.93
CA ALA A 433 17.70 -1.31 -0.15
C ALA A 433 17.09 -0.66 1.10
N TYR A 434 17.87 0.19 1.79
CA TYR A 434 17.35 0.93 2.94
C TYR A 434 16.18 1.83 2.57
N ALA A 435 16.28 2.59 1.48
CA ALA A 435 15.21 3.46 1.00
C ALA A 435 13.96 2.68 0.60
N LEU A 436 14.14 1.57 -0.16
CA LEU A 436 13.04 0.72 -0.62
C LEU A 436 12.17 0.21 0.54
N PHE A 437 12.80 -0.27 1.61
CA PHE A 437 12.07 -0.83 2.75
C PHE A 437 11.67 0.18 3.82
N ASN A 438 12.17 1.41 3.76
CA ASN A 438 11.62 2.52 4.53
C ASN A 438 10.34 3.10 3.91
N GLY A 439 10.02 2.75 2.67
CA GLY A 439 8.80 3.17 2.01
C GLY A 439 8.72 4.67 1.71
N MET A 440 9.86 5.36 1.64
CA MET A 440 9.90 6.82 1.48
C MET A 440 11.11 7.25 0.65
N GLY A 441 10.86 8.13 -0.32
CA GLY A 441 11.89 8.74 -1.15
C GLY A 441 12.67 9.85 -0.42
N LYS A 442 13.73 10.33 -1.05
CA LYS A 442 14.46 11.52 -0.59
C LYS A 442 13.67 12.78 -0.95
N ILE A 443 13.61 13.74 -0.04
CA ILE A 443 13.06 15.06 -0.32
C ILE A 443 13.91 15.72 -1.43
N GLN A 444 13.26 16.27 -2.45
CA GLN A 444 13.89 16.93 -3.58
C GLN A 444 13.29 18.33 -3.77
N GLY A 445 14.13 19.33 -4.01
CA GLY A 445 13.66 20.68 -4.34
C GLY A 445 12.91 20.71 -5.68
N ALA A 446 11.86 21.53 -5.76
CA ALA A 446 11.17 21.85 -6.99
C ALA A 446 11.89 22.98 -7.75
N LYS A 447 11.68 23.05 -9.08
CA LYS A 447 12.29 24.11 -9.92
C LYS A 447 11.79 25.51 -9.53
N ASP A 448 10.53 25.61 -9.16
CA ASP A 448 9.81 26.86 -8.91
C ASP A 448 9.80 27.25 -7.42
N GLY A 449 10.71 26.65 -6.63
CA GLY A 449 10.81 26.83 -5.18
C GLY A 449 10.02 25.77 -4.40
N GLY A 450 10.37 25.60 -3.10
CA GLY A 450 9.79 24.55 -2.26
C GLY A 450 10.33 23.17 -2.57
N ASN A 451 9.59 22.13 -2.20
CA ASN A 451 9.93 20.73 -2.41
C ASN A 451 8.92 20.05 -3.32
N ARG A 452 9.39 19.08 -4.09
CA ARG A 452 8.51 18.16 -4.83
C ARG A 452 7.74 17.30 -3.83
N GLU A 453 6.58 16.78 -4.27
CA GLU A 453 5.81 15.78 -3.54
C GLU A 453 6.70 14.63 -3.05
N LEU A 454 6.60 14.30 -1.77
CA LEU A 454 7.37 13.22 -1.16
C LEU A 454 6.79 11.87 -1.58
N GLN A 455 7.54 11.14 -2.40
CA GLN A 455 7.15 9.81 -2.82
C GLN A 455 7.11 8.86 -1.61
N ARG A 456 5.99 8.15 -1.46
CA ARG A 456 5.79 7.08 -0.48
C ARG A 456 5.34 5.83 -1.19
N TRP A 457 5.69 4.68 -0.64
CA TRP A 457 5.27 3.39 -1.16
C TRP A 457 5.28 2.32 -0.08
N ARG A 458 4.55 1.27 -0.35
CA ARG A 458 4.56 0.01 0.38
C ARG A 458 4.76 -1.10 -0.63
N ILE A 459 5.84 -1.86 -0.49
CA ILE A 459 6.17 -2.93 -1.43
C ILE A 459 6.42 -4.24 -0.70
N MET A 460 6.07 -5.33 -1.37
CA MET A 460 6.58 -6.66 -1.07
C MET A 460 7.64 -7.03 -2.10
N ALA A 461 8.92 -7.00 -1.71
CA ALA A 461 10.00 -7.35 -2.61
C ALA A 461 10.33 -8.83 -2.54
N PHE A 462 10.63 -9.43 -3.70
CA PHE A 462 11.21 -10.76 -3.79
C PHE A 462 12.53 -10.68 -4.55
N SER A 463 13.62 -10.87 -3.83
CA SER A 463 14.97 -10.71 -4.36
C SER A 463 15.67 -12.05 -4.48
N THR A 464 16.58 -12.19 -5.45
CA THR A 464 17.42 -13.39 -5.63
C THR A 464 18.89 -13.05 -5.60
N GLY A 465 19.73 -14.02 -5.23
CA GLY A 465 21.18 -13.89 -5.25
C GLY A 465 21.91 -15.19 -4.93
N GLU A 466 23.21 -15.24 -5.20
CA GLU A 466 24.04 -16.40 -4.82
C GLU A 466 24.42 -16.37 -3.35
N ILE A 467 24.53 -15.20 -2.76
CA ILE A 467 24.89 -14.95 -1.36
C ILE A 467 23.85 -14.06 -0.69
N ASP A 468 23.75 -14.10 0.61
CA ASP A 468 22.90 -13.22 1.39
C ASP A 468 23.35 -11.76 1.33
N LEU A 469 22.46 -10.83 1.68
CA LEU A 469 22.75 -9.38 1.63
C LEU A 469 23.92 -8.99 2.55
N GLU A 470 24.02 -9.59 3.74
CA GLU A 470 25.06 -9.28 4.71
C GLU A 470 26.44 -9.70 4.16
N GLY A 471 26.55 -10.92 3.65
CA GLY A 471 27.75 -11.42 2.99
C GLY A 471 28.14 -10.57 1.78
N TYR A 472 27.17 -10.17 0.96
CA TYR A 472 27.40 -9.31 -0.19
C TYR A 472 27.97 -7.93 0.22
N LEU A 473 27.41 -7.29 1.24
CA LEU A 473 27.85 -5.98 1.71
C LEU A 473 29.20 -6.06 2.44
N SER A 474 29.43 -7.11 3.25
CA SER A 474 30.68 -7.31 3.99
C SER A 474 31.88 -7.50 3.09
N MET A 475 31.73 -8.12 1.91
CA MET A 475 32.78 -8.18 0.88
C MET A 475 33.24 -6.78 0.40
N GLY A 476 32.42 -5.74 0.62
CA GLY A 476 32.78 -4.34 0.36
C GLY A 476 33.20 -3.56 1.60
N GLY A 477 33.39 -4.23 2.73
CA GLY A 477 33.71 -3.60 4.01
C GLY A 477 32.54 -2.80 4.64
N ILE A 478 31.32 -3.02 4.16
CA ILE A 478 30.11 -2.34 4.64
C ILE A 478 29.45 -3.20 5.70
N LYS A 479 29.28 -2.63 6.90
CA LYS A 479 28.54 -3.29 7.98
C LYS A 479 27.04 -3.09 7.78
N THR A 480 26.28 -4.17 7.86
CA THR A 480 24.80 -4.14 7.87
C THR A 480 24.28 -3.81 9.24
N ASN A 481 23.20 -3.03 9.29
CA ASN A 481 22.47 -2.82 10.53
C ASN A 481 21.39 -3.90 10.70
N ALA A 482 21.20 -4.36 11.92
CA ALA A 482 20.19 -5.38 12.24
C ALA A 482 18.76 -5.04 11.75
N GLY A 483 18.41 -3.74 11.74
CA GLY A 483 17.16 -3.25 11.18
C GLY A 483 16.99 -3.47 9.66
N GLN A 484 18.09 -3.58 8.90
CA GLN A 484 18.05 -3.90 7.47
C GLN A 484 17.77 -5.39 7.23
N LEU A 485 18.41 -6.25 8.03
CA LEU A 485 18.29 -7.72 7.93
C LEU A 485 16.89 -8.22 8.27
N VAL A 486 16.17 -7.50 9.13
CA VAL A 486 14.77 -7.86 9.42
C VAL A 486 13.77 -7.30 8.40
N ARG A 487 14.16 -6.37 7.54
CA ARG A 487 13.30 -5.83 6.47
C ARG A 487 13.46 -6.55 5.13
N LEU A 488 14.65 -7.04 4.82
CA LEU A 488 14.90 -7.97 3.72
C LEU A 488 15.37 -9.29 4.32
N LEU A 489 14.46 -10.26 4.38
CA LEU A 489 14.67 -11.56 5.03
C LEU A 489 15.56 -12.43 4.16
N ASN A 490 16.78 -12.71 4.60
CA ASN A 490 17.70 -13.61 3.90
C ASN A 490 17.30 -15.06 4.17
N VAL A 491 16.60 -15.68 3.23
CA VAL A 491 16.15 -17.07 3.34
C VAL A 491 16.99 -17.94 2.39
N PRO A 492 17.69 -18.96 2.90
CA PRO A 492 18.40 -19.88 2.02
C PRO A 492 17.40 -20.69 1.20
N ILE A 493 17.72 -20.91 -0.07
CA ILE A 493 16.86 -21.70 -0.93
C ILE A 493 16.92 -23.19 -0.56
N THR A 494 15.77 -23.77 -0.28
CA THR A 494 15.58 -25.21 -0.25
C THR A 494 15.28 -25.71 -1.65
N ARG A 495 16.14 -26.57 -2.19
CA ARG A 495 15.91 -27.18 -3.51
C ARG A 495 14.61 -27.96 -3.52
N ALA A 496 13.91 -27.94 -4.65
CA ALA A 496 12.73 -28.78 -4.84
C ALA A 496 13.06 -30.24 -4.62
N LYS A 497 12.19 -30.93 -3.89
CA LYS A 497 12.27 -32.36 -3.62
C LYS A 497 11.06 -33.12 -4.19
N VAL A 498 9.95 -32.44 -4.39
CA VAL A 498 8.72 -32.98 -4.96
C VAL A 498 8.65 -32.57 -6.42
N TYR A 499 8.88 -33.53 -7.31
CA TYR A 499 8.90 -33.29 -8.77
C TYR A 499 7.56 -33.64 -9.46
N HIS A 500 6.58 -34.11 -8.68
CA HIS A 500 5.26 -34.54 -9.16
C HIS A 500 5.37 -35.57 -10.29
N SER A 501 4.83 -35.26 -11.49
CA SER A 501 4.89 -36.16 -12.66
C SER A 501 6.21 -36.10 -13.44
N PHE A 502 7.16 -35.22 -13.04
CA PHE A 502 8.40 -35.03 -13.79
C PHE A 502 9.50 -36.01 -13.34
N PRO A 503 10.37 -36.46 -14.27
CA PRO A 503 11.37 -37.48 -13.96
C PRO A 503 12.48 -37.00 -13.03
N ASP A 504 12.77 -35.70 -13.04
CA ASP A 504 13.82 -35.07 -12.24
C ASP A 504 13.59 -33.59 -11.99
N GLY A 505 14.40 -32.98 -11.17
CA GLY A 505 14.31 -31.59 -10.81
C GLY A 505 14.59 -30.61 -11.95
N LYS A 506 15.33 -31.03 -12.98
CA LYS A 506 15.59 -30.21 -14.16
C LYS A 506 14.33 -30.13 -15.03
N ALA A 507 13.73 -31.26 -15.38
CA ALA A 507 12.49 -31.33 -16.15
C ALA A 507 11.36 -30.57 -15.45
N HIS A 508 11.25 -30.70 -14.12
CA HIS A 508 10.31 -29.95 -13.29
C HIS A 508 10.54 -28.42 -13.37
N ALA A 509 11.78 -27.96 -13.18
CA ALA A 509 12.14 -26.55 -13.25
C ALA A 509 11.94 -25.98 -14.67
N ASP A 510 12.30 -26.71 -15.72
CA ASP A 510 12.13 -26.31 -17.12
C ASP A 510 10.63 -26.16 -17.47
N HIS A 511 9.79 -27.09 -16.99
CA HIS A 511 8.33 -26.99 -17.13
C HIS A 511 7.79 -25.73 -16.42
N LEU A 512 8.12 -25.51 -15.14
CA LEU A 512 7.63 -24.36 -14.38
C LEU A 512 8.07 -23.03 -14.98
N ASN A 513 9.30 -22.94 -15.49
CA ASN A 513 9.79 -21.76 -16.20
C ASN A 513 9.02 -21.52 -17.50
N TYR A 514 8.69 -22.57 -18.25
CA TYR A 514 7.88 -22.46 -19.46
C TYR A 514 6.43 -22.09 -19.11
N ALA A 515 5.81 -22.80 -18.17
CA ALA A 515 4.42 -22.59 -17.75
C ALA A 515 4.20 -21.17 -17.23
N SER A 516 5.13 -20.62 -16.42
CA SER A 516 5.07 -19.25 -15.90
C SER A 516 5.03 -18.17 -17.01
N LYS A 517 5.54 -18.48 -18.20
CA LYS A 517 5.51 -17.59 -19.38
C LYS A 517 4.30 -17.81 -20.27
N GLN A 518 3.51 -18.85 -20.03
CA GLN A 518 2.29 -19.16 -20.77
C GLN A 518 1.01 -18.89 -19.95
N HIS A 519 1.10 -18.94 -18.63
CA HIS A 519 -0.02 -18.79 -17.72
C HIS A 519 0.35 -17.71 -16.68
N TYR A 520 -0.09 -16.46 -16.89
CA TYR A 520 0.24 -15.35 -16.03
C TYR A 520 -0.85 -14.28 -15.99
N GLY A 521 -0.86 -13.48 -14.91
CA GLY A 521 -1.67 -12.28 -14.74
C GLY A 521 -3.11 -12.51 -14.24
N ALA A 522 -3.72 -13.65 -14.52
CA ALA A 522 -5.13 -13.92 -14.18
C ALA A 522 -5.33 -14.11 -12.66
N VAL A 523 -4.41 -14.84 -12.01
CA VAL A 523 -4.53 -15.15 -10.57
C VAL A 523 -4.39 -13.90 -9.71
N GLY A 524 -3.44 -13.02 -10.02
CA GLY A 524 -3.26 -11.77 -9.29
C GLY A 524 -4.46 -10.84 -9.39
N ARG A 525 -5.10 -10.77 -10.57
CA ARG A 525 -6.33 -9.99 -10.77
C ARG A 525 -7.48 -10.54 -9.95
N ALA A 526 -7.74 -11.83 -10.02
CA ALA A 526 -8.80 -12.49 -9.23
C ALA A 526 -8.56 -12.34 -7.72
N TRP A 527 -7.29 -12.37 -7.28
CA TRP A 527 -6.94 -12.11 -5.88
C TRP A 527 -7.27 -10.67 -5.47
N ILE A 528 -6.91 -9.70 -6.29
CA ILE A 528 -7.20 -8.29 -6.04
C ILE A 528 -8.71 -8.04 -6.07
N GLU A 529 -9.43 -8.57 -7.06
CA GLU A 529 -10.90 -8.46 -7.15
C GLU A 529 -11.57 -9.02 -5.89
N TRP A 530 -11.10 -10.15 -5.37
CA TRP A 530 -11.59 -10.68 -4.08
C TRP A 530 -11.32 -9.69 -2.93
N LEU A 531 -10.17 -9.02 -2.94
CA LEU A 531 -9.80 -8.04 -1.92
C LEU A 531 -10.53 -6.70 -2.03
N THR A 532 -11.12 -6.35 -3.19
CA THR A 532 -11.91 -5.11 -3.32
C THR A 532 -13.24 -5.19 -2.56
N VAL A 533 -13.69 -6.38 -2.20
CA VAL A 533 -14.91 -6.59 -1.42
C VAL A 533 -14.64 -6.30 0.06
N GLU A 534 -15.35 -5.33 0.64
CA GLU A 534 -15.14 -4.86 2.03
C GLU A 534 -15.23 -5.99 3.07
N ASP A 535 -16.19 -6.91 2.92
CA ASP A 535 -16.34 -8.03 3.85
C ASP A 535 -15.16 -8.99 3.81
N ASN A 536 -14.54 -9.17 2.65
CA ASN A 536 -13.33 -9.97 2.52
C ASN A 536 -12.13 -9.28 3.20
N GLN A 537 -12.05 -7.95 3.17
CA GLN A 537 -11.04 -7.20 3.93
C GLN A 537 -11.22 -7.37 5.44
N LYS A 538 -12.48 -7.38 5.94
CA LYS A 538 -12.77 -7.66 7.35
C LYS A 538 -12.31 -9.08 7.74
N VAL A 539 -12.59 -10.07 6.89
CA VAL A 539 -12.11 -11.45 7.09
C VAL A 539 -10.59 -11.50 7.11
N LEU A 540 -9.93 -10.81 6.18
CA LEU A 540 -8.47 -10.70 6.12
C LEU A 540 -7.87 -10.19 7.43
N ILE A 541 -8.41 -9.10 7.99
CA ILE A 541 -7.93 -8.50 9.24
C ILE A 541 -8.04 -9.49 10.40
N ILE A 542 -9.16 -10.20 10.49
CA ILE A 542 -9.39 -11.21 11.54
C ILE A 542 -8.41 -12.37 11.41
N VAL A 543 -8.29 -12.94 10.20
CA VAL A 543 -7.38 -14.07 9.94
C VAL A 543 -5.93 -13.67 10.18
N HIS A 544 -5.53 -12.46 9.76
CA HIS A 544 -4.18 -11.95 10.02
C HIS A 544 -3.88 -11.85 11.53
N SER A 545 -4.83 -11.31 12.32
CA SER A 545 -4.66 -11.23 13.78
C SER A 545 -4.45 -12.61 14.41
N GLN A 546 -5.23 -13.61 13.99
CA GLN A 546 -5.10 -14.99 14.46
C GLN A 546 -3.75 -15.60 14.05
N MET A 547 -3.34 -15.40 12.80
CA MET A 547 -2.04 -15.88 12.31
C MET A 547 -0.87 -15.24 13.05
N LYS A 548 -0.95 -13.93 13.30
CA LYS A 548 0.10 -13.22 14.06
C LYS A 548 0.25 -13.80 15.46
N THR A 549 -0.84 -14.05 16.17
CA THR A 549 -0.81 -14.72 17.49
C THR A 549 -0.20 -16.12 17.37
N LYS A 550 -0.68 -16.94 16.44
CA LYS A 550 -0.15 -18.29 16.19
C LYS A 550 1.36 -18.32 15.93
N TRP A 551 1.90 -17.36 15.18
CA TRP A 551 3.33 -17.26 14.89
C TRP A 551 4.15 -16.80 16.08
N LEU A 552 3.65 -15.86 16.88
CA LEU A 552 4.32 -15.37 18.08
C LEU A 552 4.34 -16.42 19.18
N ASP A 553 3.25 -17.17 19.37
CA ASP A 553 3.15 -18.25 20.38
C ASP A 553 4.08 -19.43 20.12
N ARG A 554 4.58 -19.58 18.89
CA ARG A 554 5.58 -20.62 18.55
C ARG A 554 6.99 -20.25 18.98
N LEU A 555 7.25 -18.97 19.25
CA LEU A 555 8.59 -18.52 19.61
C LEU A 555 8.90 -18.81 21.07
N PRO A 556 10.15 -19.12 21.39
CA PRO A 556 10.61 -19.15 22.77
C PRO A 556 10.40 -17.81 23.47
N SER A 557 10.17 -17.80 24.78
CA SER A 557 9.91 -16.60 25.57
C SER A 557 11.07 -15.58 25.56
N ASP A 558 12.29 -16.03 25.27
CA ASP A 558 13.52 -15.25 25.17
C ASP A 558 13.86 -14.84 23.72
N ALA A 559 13.00 -15.13 22.75
CA ALA A 559 13.19 -14.71 21.38
C ALA A 559 13.31 -13.19 21.26
N SER A 560 14.32 -12.72 20.51
CA SER A 560 14.58 -11.28 20.36
C SER A 560 13.41 -10.54 19.68
N PRO A 561 13.22 -9.24 19.92
CA PRO A 561 12.21 -8.44 19.23
C PRO A 561 12.38 -8.47 17.71
N GLN A 562 13.58 -8.73 17.21
CA GLN A 562 13.87 -8.87 15.78
C GLN A 562 13.24 -10.15 15.23
N VAL A 563 13.39 -11.28 15.91
CA VAL A 563 12.76 -12.56 15.55
C VAL A 563 11.24 -12.46 15.62
N GLN A 564 10.69 -11.82 16.66
CA GLN A 564 9.24 -11.58 16.77
C GLN A 564 8.69 -10.75 15.60
N ARG A 565 9.44 -9.75 15.13
CA ARG A 565 9.07 -8.96 13.96
C ARG A 565 9.07 -9.80 12.68
N VAL A 566 10.05 -10.67 12.51
CA VAL A 566 10.11 -11.57 11.34
C VAL A 566 8.99 -12.63 11.40
N ALA A 567 8.71 -13.21 12.55
CA ALA A 567 7.57 -14.11 12.74
C ALA A 567 6.24 -13.42 12.35
N SER A 568 6.07 -12.16 12.74
CA SER A 568 4.90 -11.36 12.32
C SER A 568 4.82 -11.18 10.80
N ARG A 569 5.95 -11.10 10.08
CA ARG A 569 5.97 -11.05 8.62
C ARG A 569 5.61 -12.39 7.98
N PHE A 570 6.09 -13.50 8.55
CA PHE A 570 5.66 -14.84 8.12
C PHE A 570 4.16 -15.05 8.36
N ALA A 571 3.58 -14.44 9.41
CA ALA A 571 2.15 -14.44 9.61
C ALA A 571 1.39 -13.73 8.46
N ILE A 572 1.92 -12.63 7.90
CA ILE A 572 1.36 -11.97 6.71
C ILE A 572 1.39 -12.92 5.51
N LEU A 573 2.53 -13.58 5.28
CA LEU A 573 2.70 -14.53 4.18
C LEU A 573 1.73 -15.72 4.30
N GLU A 574 1.57 -16.28 5.50
CA GLU A 574 0.62 -17.39 5.74
C GLU A 574 -0.83 -16.94 5.59
N THR A 575 -1.17 -15.73 6.05
CA THR A 575 -2.50 -15.16 5.85
C THR A 575 -2.86 -15.08 4.37
N ALA A 576 -1.95 -14.57 3.54
CA ALA A 576 -2.15 -14.46 2.10
C ALA A 576 -2.36 -15.83 1.44
N LEU A 577 -1.51 -16.82 1.75
CA LEU A 577 -1.66 -18.17 1.21
C LEU A 577 -2.96 -18.86 1.65
N GLN A 578 -3.36 -18.70 2.91
CA GLN A 578 -4.58 -19.32 3.42
C GLN A 578 -5.83 -18.75 2.76
N LEU A 579 -5.93 -17.43 2.66
CA LEU A 579 -7.08 -16.77 2.06
C LEU A 579 -7.12 -16.96 0.53
N ALA A 580 -5.96 -17.05 -0.13
CA ALA A 580 -5.88 -17.33 -1.57
C ALA A 580 -5.91 -18.82 -1.91
N SER A 581 -6.22 -19.72 -0.97
CA SER A 581 -6.28 -21.17 -1.21
C SER A 581 -7.30 -21.57 -2.28
N PHE A 582 -8.36 -20.78 -2.47
CA PHE A 582 -9.34 -20.97 -3.55
C PHE A 582 -8.72 -20.76 -4.94
N LEU A 583 -7.63 -20.01 -5.06
CA LEU A 583 -6.88 -19.80 -6.29
C LEU A 583 -5.79 -20.86 -6.47
N THR A 584 -5.01 -21.13 -5.43
CA THR A 584 -3.87 -22.07 -5.50
C THR A 584 -4.30 -23.54 -5.45
N GLY A 585 -5.42 -23.84 -4.82
CA GLY A 585 -5.85 -25.21 -4.53
C GLY A 585 -5.06 -25.88 -3.39
N TRP A 586 -4.22 -25.12 -2.67
CA TRP A 586 -3.41 -25.67 -1.58
C TRP A 586 -4.19 -25.72 -0.27
N ASP A 587 -3.95 -26.78 0.51
CA ASP A 587 -4.54 -26.89 1.83
C ASP A 587 -3.79 -26.05 2.87
N ILE A 588 -4.49 -25.71 3.96
CA ILE A 588 -4.00 -24.86 5.04
C ILE A 588 -2.75 -25.44 5.71
N SER A 589 -2.68 -26.78 5.87
CA SER A 589 -1.54 -27.44 6.50
C SER A 589 -0.29 -27.31 5.66
N ALA A 590 -0.40 -27.61 4.36
CA ALA A 590 0.73 -27.48 3.42
C ALA A 590 1.27 -26.04 3.37
N ASN A 591 0.38 -25.04 3.41
CA ASN A 591 0.77 -23.63 3.46
C ASN A 591 1.59 -23.32 4.72
N GLY A 592 1.09 -23.73 5.88
CA GLY A 592 1.75 -23.49 7.17
C GLY A 592 3.09 -24.22 7.29
N GLU A 593 3.17 -25.48 6.85
CA GLU A 593 4.39 -26.30 6.88
C GLU A 593 5.50 -25.72 5.99
N ALA A 594 5.15 -25.28 4.78
CA ALA A 594 6.11 -24.70 3.86
C ALA A 594 6.72 -23.39 4.41
N LEU A 595 5.90 -22.52 4.97
CA LEU A 595 6.36 -21.25 5.54
C LEU A 595 7.13 -21.46 6.85
N LEU A 596 6.72 -22.41 7.69
CA LEU A 596 7.45 -22.78 8.90
C LEU A 596 8.85 -23.34 8.56
N HIS A 597 8.95 -24.16 7.52
CA HIS A 597 10.24 -24.63 7.03
C HIS A 597 11.14 -23.45 6.64
N CYS A 598 10.66 -22.52 5.82
CA CYS A 598 11.44 -21.36 5.39
C CYS A 598 11.81 -20.42 6.56
N PHE A 599 10.95 -20.28 7.56
CA PHE A 599 11.24 -19.53 8.77
C PHE A 599 12.35 -20.21 9.61
N ASN A 600 12.30 -21.52 9.76
CA ASN A 600 13.34 -22.27 10.47
C ASN A 600 14.69 -22.17 9.75
N GLU A 601 14.71 -22.26 8.42
CA GLU A 601 15.93 -22.03 7.63
C GLU A 601 16.48 -20.59 7.82
N TRP A 602 15.60 -19.60 7.94
CA TRP A 602 16.00 -18.24 8.28
C TRP A 602 16.57 -18.15 9.71
N ILE A 603 15.90 -18.77 10.71
CA ILE A 603 16.38 -18.82 12.10
C ILE A 603 17.74 -19.50 12.23
N ASN A 604 17.97 -20.59 11.50
CA ASN A 604 19.23 -21.33 11.54
C ASN A 604 20.44 -20.43 11.16
N ILE A 605 20.22 -19.42 10.30
CA ILE A 605 21.26 -18.47 9.92
C ILE A 605 21.28 -17.26 10.84
N PHE A 606 20.11 -16.65 11.06
CA PHE A 606 20.00 -15.42 11.83
C PHE A 606 20.21 -15.63 13.33
N GLY A 607 19.72 -16.74 13.87
CA GLY A 607 19.68 -17.05 15.30
C GLY A 607 18.43 -16.48 16.00
N LEU A 608 18.14 -17.02 17.16
CA LEU A 608 16.99 -16.61 18.01
C LEU A 608 17.24 -15.33 18.81
N HIS A 609 18.51 -14.96 18.99
CA HIS A 609 18.91 -13.81 19.78
C HIS A 609 19.26 -12.60 18.89
N SER A 610 19.47 -11.45 19.51
CA SER A 610 19.83 -10.24 18.80
C SER A 610 21.17 -10.38 18.05
N GLN A 611 21.19 -10.05 16.76
CA GLN A 611 22.43 -10.04 15.98
C GLN A 611 23.48 -9.07 16.55
N GLU A 612 23.04 -7.96 17.14
CA GLU A 612 23.94 -7.04 17.81
C GLU A 612 24.62 -7.68 19.03
N GLU A 613 23.88 -8.50 19.79
CA GLU A 613 24.44 -9.28 20.90
C GLU A 613 25.48 -10.27 20.39
N LYS A 614 25.14 -11.03 19.35
CA LYS A 614 26.05 -12.00 18.73
C LYS A 614 27.32 -11.33 18.21
N GLN A 615 27.19 -10.24 17.47
CA GLN A 615 28.34 -9.48 16.97
C GLN A 615 29.26 -8.96 18.07
N ILE A 616 28.70 -8.41 19.16
CA ILE A 616 29.49 -7.92 20.31
C ILE A 616 30.24 -9.08 20.98
N ILE A 617 29.57 -10.19 21.20
CA ILE A 617 30.14 -11.38 21.82
C ILE A 617 31.28 -11.94 20.97
N GLU A 618 31.04 -12.19 19.68
CA GLU A 618 32.03 -12.72 18.74
C GLU A 618 33.22 -11.78 18.57
N GLN A 619 32.96 -10.47 18.50
CA GLN A 619 34.02 -9.47 18.38
C GLN A 619 34.92 -9.43 19.60
N VAL A 620 34.33 -9.47 20.82
CA VAL A 620 35.11 -9.46 22.06
C VAL A 620 35.89 -10.76 22.22
N ASN A 621 35.27 -11.91 21.95
CA ASN A 621 35.98 -13.21 21.96
C ASN A 621 37.12 -13.27 20.94
N GLY A 622 36.87 -12.86 19.70
CA GLY A 622 37.89 -12.80 18.64
C GLY A 622 39.03 -11.86 19.02
N TRP A 623 38.69 -10.72 19.62
CA TRP A 623 39.73 -9.77 20.09
C TRP A 623 40.57 -10.36 21.23
N LEU A 624 39.94 -11.05 22.20
CA LEU A 624 40.64 -11.74 23.28
C LEU A 624 41.59 -12.80 22.73
N LEU A 625 41.12 -13.71 21.85
CA LEU A 625 41.93 -14.76 21.24
C LEU A 625 43.12 -14.19 20.46
N ALA A 626 42.91 -13.13 19.70
CA ALA A 626 43.98 -12.51 18.92
C ALA A 626 45.07 -11.82 19.76
N ASN A 627 44.72 -11.39 20.98
CA ASN A 627 45.62 -10.60 21.83
C ASN A 627 46.07 -11.36 23.11
N ALA A 628 45.48 -12.51 23.43
CA ALA A 628 45.67 -13.24 24.71
C ALA A 628 47.14 -13.49 25.04
N GLU A 629 47.94 -13.86 24.07
CA GLU A 629 49.35 -14.24 24.30
C GLU A 629 50.32 -13.08 24.11
N GLY A 630 49.94 -12.07 23.32
CA GLY A 630 50.84 -10.98 22.93
C GLY A 630 50.67 -9.70 23.75
N ARG A 631 49.51 -9.49 24.46
CA ARG A 631 49.18 -8.22 25.10
C ARG A 631 48.76 -8.33 26.59
N PHE A 632 48.74 -9.56 27.14
CA PHE A 632 48.36 -9.76 28.54
C PHE A 632 49.50 -10.31 29.39
N ILE A 633 49.67 -9.77 30.58
CA ILE A 633 50.58 -10.32 31.58
C ILE A 633 49.92 -11.52 32.23
N GLU A 634 50.55 -12.70 32.17
CA GLU A 634 50.03 -13.91 32.74
C GLU A 634 50.14 -13.89 34.27
N TYR A 635 49.08 -14.35 34.94
CA TYR A 635 49.09 -14.57 36.39
C TYR A 635 48.54 -15.97 36.69
N PRO A 636 49.30 -16.83 37.43
CA PRO A 636 50.64 -16.58 38.03
C PRO A 636 51.71 -16.25 36.99
N ASN A 637 52.71 -15.50 37.40
CA ASN A 637 53.79 -15.01 36.51
C ASN A 637 54.46 -16.17 35.80
N ASN A 638 54.50 -16.09 34.49
CA ASN A 638 55.24 -17.03 33.66
C ASN A 638 56.65 -16.48 33.37
N PRO A 639 57.72 -17.14 33.86
CA PRO A 639 59.11 -16.63 33.66
C PRO A 639 59.54 -16.65 32.21
N GLU A 640 58.88 -17.45 31.33
CA GLU A 640 59.18 -17.57 29.92
C GLU A 640 58.38 -16.59 29.06
N GLN A 641 57.51 -15.81 29.65
CA GLN A 641 56.69 -14.84 28.86
C GLN A 641 57.58 -13.76 28.26
N ARG A 642 57.44 -13.56 26.97
CA ARG A 642 58.16 -12.47 26.25
C ARG A 642 57.74 -11.09 26.75
N ALA A 643 58.65 -10.12 26.65
CA ALA A 643 58.37 -8.74 27.02
C ALA A 643 57.23 -8.20 26.16
N ILE A 644 56.19 -7.63 26.81
CA ILE A 644 55.01 -7.07 26.20
C ILE A 644 55.17 -5.55 26.03
N SER A 645 55.06 -5.06 24.80
CA SER A 645 55.20 -3.62 24.53
C SER A 645 53.92 -2.81 24.62
N ASN A 646 52.76 -3.44 24.41
CA ASN A 646 51.43 -2.79 24.45
C ASN A 646 50.48 -3.60 25.34
N ILE A 647 50.61 -3.39 26.65
CA ILE A 647 49.91 -4.16 27.65
C ILE A 647 48.41 -3.83 27.64
N ALA A 648 47.56 -4.80 27.40
CA ALA A 648 46.11 -4.71 27.46
C ALA A 648 45.53 -5.00 28.85
N GLY A 649 46.27 -5.71 29.67
CA GLY A 649 45.86 -6.09 31.02
C GLY A 649 46.50 -7.36 31.53
N TYR A 650 45.79 -8.14 32.35
CA TYR A 650 46.25 -9.38 32.91
C TYR A 650 45.37 -10.54 32.46
N LYS A 651 46.03 -11.71 32.15
CA LYS A 651 45.37 -12.98 31.85
C LYS A 651 45.52 -13.86 33.09
N ILE A 652 44.42 -14.34 33.63
CA ILE A 652 44.40 -15.24 34.80
C ILE A 652 44.30 -16.71 34.28
N ILE A 653 45.36 -17.44 34.54
CA ILE A 653 45.44 -18.84 34.17
C ILE A 653 44.81 -19.69 35.27
N PRO A 654 43.83 -20.55 34.99
CA PRO A 654 43.22 -21.44 35.95
C PRO A 654 44.27 -22.30 36.66
N GLN A 655 44.20 -22.38 37.98
CA GLN A 655 45.12 -23.23 38.81
C GLN A 655 44.36 -24.47 39.33
N ARG A 656 43.05 -24.52 39.16
CA ARG A 656 42.16 -25.61 39.58
C ARG A 656 41.14 -25.90 38.51
N ASP A 657 40.66 -27.14 38.46
CA ASP A 657 39.69 -27.59 37.47
C ASP A 657 38.35 -26.79 37.47
N ASN A 658 38.06 -26.08 38.57
CA ASN A 658 36.83 -25.26 38.70
C ASN A 658 37.04 -23.79 38.42
N GLU A 659 38.24 -23.34 38.06
CA GLU A 659 38.52 -21.94 37.73
C GLU A 659 38.42 -21.73 36.23
N ILE A 660 37.84 -20.61 35.83
CA ILE A 660 37.70 -20.24 34.41
C ILE A 660 38.78 -19.22 34.04
N GLU A 661 39.40 -19.37 32.88
CA GLU A 661 40.30 -18.36 32.34
C GLU A 661 39.58 -17.01 32.28
N SER A 662 40.25 -15.96 32.72
CA SER A 662 39.67 -14.62 32.79
C SER A 662 40.67 -13.53 32.46
N PHE A 663 40.20 -12.42 32.02
CA PHE A 663 41.01 -11.31 31.55
C PHE A 663 40.62 -10.02 32.25
N TYR A 664 41.57 -9.39 32.89
CA TYR A 664 41.43 -8.00 33.38
C TYR A 664 41.87 -7.04 32.31
N LEU A 665 40.92 -6.41 31.59
CA LEU A 665 41.19 -5.46 30.51
C LEU A 665 41.28 -4.02 31.05
N TYR A 666 42.32 -3.30 30.70
CA TYR A 666 42.37 -1.88 30.92
C TYR A 666 41.30 -1.16 30.09
N PRO A 667 40.82 0.03 30.53
CA PRO A 667 39.73 0.72 29.85
C PRO A 667 39.93 0.92 28.35
N LEU A 668 41.14 1.30 27.92
CA LEU A 668 41.46 1.47 26.50
C LEU A 668 41.41 0.16 25.72
N ALA A 669 41.91 -0.94 26.31
CA ALA A 669 41.88 -2.24 25.66
C ALA A 669 40.44 -2.76 25.55
N PHE A 670 39.58 -2.50 26.51
CA PHE A 670 38.16 -2.82 26.43
C PHE A 670 37.46 -1.99 25.35
N GLU A 671 37.78 -0.70 25.22
CA GLU A 671 37.24 0.14 24.14
C GLU A 671 37.71 -0.33 22.76
N GLU A 672 38.94 -0.86 22.62
CA GLU A 672 39.40 -1.53 21.40
C GLU A 672 38.58 -2.79 21.11
N ALA A 673 38.36 -3.63 22.13
CA ALA A 673 37.59 -4.89 21.97
C ALA A 673 36.16 -4.66 21.53
N ILE A 674 35.50 -3.62 22.01
CA ILE A 674 34.12 -3.28 21.65
C ILE A 674 34.03 -2.22 20.53
N LYS A 675 35.08 -1.98 19.77
CA LYS A 675 35.17 -0.89 18.77
C LYS A 675 33.98 -0.94 17.80
N GLY A 676 33.26 0.17 17.69
CA GLY A 676 32.09 0.32 16.82
C GLY A 676 30.74 0.07 17.52
N HIS A 677 30.76 -0.30 18.78
CA HIS A 677 29.54 -0.48 19.60
C HIS A 677 29.47 0.53 20.75
N PRO A 678 28.25 1.01 21.12
CA PRO A 678 28.07 1.86 22.29
C PRO A 678 28.51 1.13 23.56
N LYS A 679 29.38 1.76 24.34
CA LYS A 679 30.01 1.15 25.52
C LYS A 679 29.01 0.61 26.55
N GLU A 680 27.95 1.38 26.87
CA GLU A 680 26.94 0.96 27.85
C GLU A 680 26.16 -0.28 27.36
N GLN A 681 25.82 -0.32 26.07
CA GLN A 681 25.13 -1.44 25.45
C GLN A 681 26.01 -2.70 25.47
N ALA A 682 27.26 -2.57 25.04
CA ALA A 682 28.21 -3.69 25.03
C ALA A 682 28.45 -4.23 26.45
N CYS A 683 28.65 -3.35 27.43
CA CYS A 683 28.80 -3.77 28.84
C CYS A 683 27.55 -4.51 29.36
N LYS A 684 26.35 -4.02 29.02
CA LYS A 684 25.11 -4.66 29.43
C LYS A 684 25.00 -6.07 28.84
N ILE A 685 25.18 -6.19 27.53
CA ILE A 685 25.09 -7.47 26.79
C ILE A 685 26.09 -8.48 27.35
N LEU A 686 27.36 -8.09 27.46
CA LEU A 686 28.41 -8.97 27.98
C LEU A 686 28.17 -9.39 29.43
N SER A 687 27.61 -8.48 30.26
CA SER A 687 27.25 -8.81 31.63
C SER A 687 26.06 -9.75 31.74
N ASP A 688 25.03 -9.54 30.93
CA ASP A 688 23.83 -10.39 30.88
C ASP A 688 24.17 -11.82 30.40
N LYS A 689 25.19 -11.97 29.55
CA LYS A 689 25.73 -13.26 29.09
C LYS A 689 26.82 -13.85 29.97
N GLY A 690 27.12 -13.21 31.12
CA GLY A 690 28.14 -13.70 32.06
C GLY A 690 29.59 -13.51 31.60
N MET A 691 29.81 -12.83 30.46
CA MET A 691 31.14 -12.55 29.94
C MET A 691 31.81 -11.35 30.62
N LEU A 692 31.06 -10.48 31.28
CA LEU A 692 31.59 -9.30 31.98
C LEU A 692 31.11 -9.29 33.41
N SER A 693 32.08 -9.17 34.34
CA SER A 693 31.77 -9.08 35.77
C SER A 693 31.02 -7.79 36.11
N LYS A 694 30.08 -7.89 37.03
CA LYS A 694 29.45 -6.70 37.64
C LYS A 694 30.48 -5.94 38.45
N GLY A 695 30.41 -4.61 38.41
CA GLY A 695 31.35 -3.73 39.10
C GLY A 695 31.11 -3.64 40.61
N GLU A 696 32.07 -3.11 41.31
CA GLU A 696 32.10 -2.93 42.76
C GLU A 696 32.07 -1.45 43.14
N ASN A 697 31.60 -1.17 44.35
CA ASN A 697 31.70 0.15 44.98
C ASN A 697 31.18 1.33 44.12
N GLY A 698 29.97 1.20 43.55
CA GLY A 698 29.32 2.26 42.76
C GLY A 698 29.74 2.33 41.31
N TYR A 699 30.65 1.50 40.87
CA TYR A 699 31.02 1.32 39.46
C TYR A 699 30.28 0.15 38.84
N ARG A 700 29.49 0.38 37.82
CA ARG A 700 28.57 -0.64 37.29
C ARG A 700 29.27 -1.88 36.68
N TYR A 701 30.45 -1.68 36.05
CA TYR A 701 31.18 -2.74 35.33
C TYR A 701 32.70 -2.72 35.56
N LEU A 702 33.22 -1.83 36.37
CA LEU A 702 34.66 -1.74 36.69
C LEU A 702 34.96 -2.39 38.01
N VAL A 703 35.94 -3.26 38.04
CA VAL A 703 36.48 -3.93 39.22
C VAL A 703 37.91 -3.45 39.49
N ARG A 704 38.37 -3.57 40.73
CA ARG A 704 39.79 -3.33 41.08
C ARG A 704 40.56 -4.63 40.94
N ILE A 705 41.69 -4.58 40.23
CA ILE A 705 42.60 -5.72 40.19
C ILE A 705 43.08 -6.01 41.59
N PRO A 706 43.09 -7.30 42.06
CA PRO A 706 43.64 -7.68 43.35
C PRO A 706 45.11 -7.26 43.51
N SER A 707 45.49 -6.77 44.68
CA SER A 707 46.86 -6.28 44.93
C SER A 707 47.96 -7.32 44.71
N ARG A 708 47.63 -8.61 44.77
CA ARG A 708 48.54 -9.71 44.44
C ARG A 708 48.87 -9.85 42.95
N ILE A 709 48.02 -9.27 42.09
CA ILE A 709 48.18 -9.25 40.63
C ILE A 709 48.77 -7.92 40.19
N ASP A 710 48.14 -6.81 40.60
CA ASP A 710 48.60 -5.44 40.32
C ASP A 710 48.72 -4.65 41.65
N PRO A 711 49.95 -4.32 42.09
CA PRO A 711 50.14 -3.54 43.33
C PRO A 711 49.42 -2.16 43.29
N LYS A 712 49.22 -1.58 42.10
CA LYS A 712 48.53 -0.30 41.91
C LYS A 712 47.00 -0.44 42.01
N ARG A 713 46.48 -1.66 42.01
CA ARG A 713 45.05 -1.94 42.07
C ARG A 713 44.24 -1.17 41.04
N THR A 714 44.72 -1.14 39.80
CA THR A 714 44.11 -0.42 38.70
C THR A 714 42.65 -0.89 38.49
N ARG A 715 41.77 0.03 38.12
CA ARG A 715 40.39 -0.31 37.76
C ARG A 715 40.35 -0.77 36.32
N CYS A 716 39.63 -1.85 36.03
CA CYS A 716 39.55 -2.51 34.75
C CYS A 716 38.24 -3.27 34.58
N TYR A 717 38.05 -3.83 33.42
CA TYR A 717 36.95 -4.74 33.08
C TYR A 717 37.43 -6.18 33.28
N LEU A 718 36.68 -6.99 34.02
CA LEU A 718 36.95 -8.42 34.20
C LEU A 718 36.04 -9.17 33.20
N VAL A 719 36.68 -9.74 32.18
CA VAL A 719 36.03 -10.41 31.08
C VAL A 719 36.33 -11.89 31.11
N PHE A 720 35.30 -12.72 30.88
CA PHE A 720 35.37 -14.17 30.78
C PHE A 720 35.13 -14.56 29.30
N PRO A 721 36.03 -15.31 28.66
CA PRO A 721 35.76 -15.83 27.32
C PRO A 721 34.61 -16.84 27.36
N LEU A 722 33.80 -16.87 26.33
CA LEU A 722 32.85 -17.98 26.16
C LEU A 722 33.65 -19.26 25.88
N VAL A 723 33.52 -20.24 26.76
CA VAL A 723 33.95 -21.60 26.47
C VAL A 723 32.83 -22.22 25.64
N GLU A 724 33.08 -22.52 24.35
CA GLU A 724 32.16 -23.36 23.58
C GLU A 724 32.04 -24.70 24.34
N SER A 725 30.87 -24.94 24.92
CA SER A 725 30.54 -26.27 25.40
C SER A 725 30.40 -27.17 24.16
N ASP A 726 31.25 -28.16 24.03
CA ASP A 726 31.09 -29.26 23.09
C ASP A 726 29.78 -30.04 23.42
N GLU A 727 28.63 -29.48 23.06
CA GLU A 727 27.38 -30.18 22.97
C GLU A 727 26.84 -30.00 21.54
N ALA A 728 27.11 -31.04 20.75
CA ALA A 728 26.63 -31.29 19.40
C ALA A 728 25.10 -31.54 19.35
#